data_c8d286034b2e94baef950cc051e0a054
#
_entry.id   c8d286034b2e94baef950cc051e0a054
#
_cell.length_a   1.000
_cell.length_b   1.000
_cell.length_c   1.000
_cell.angle_alpha   90.00
_cell.angle_beta   90.00
_cell.angle_gamma   90.00
#
_symmetry.space_group_name_H-M   'P 1'
#
loop_
_entity.id
_entity.type
_entity.pdbx_description
1 polymer ?
#
loop_
_entity_poly.entity_id
_entity_poly.type
_entity_poly.pdbx_seq_one_letter_code
_entity_poly.pdbx_strand_id
1 'polypeptide(L)'
;MAIDVGGTFTDLCGLNEATGQYTFVKDSTTPENYAAGVINVVRKSKIKGEEMNRFIGTGSTMVINALTEKKGAKTFLITTRGFRDVLELQRSNRTDIYNLRYEKPKPFVPRRFRFEVDERTGYNGEETRPLNKDDVLKIAEICNENKAEAIAIAFYNAYANPKHELECYEILRGAVKTPYITMSHDLSREWREYERMNTAVMNAFVQPKVHQYLTTLESELRRLGTMIGAHVMQSNGGVSTFEQGRKTPIYQVESGPIGGVIGAQVIGRTIGTANVITLDVGGTTAKTSLIDSGRMKINTEYFIGRNQFYSGYPVKVPVVDIVEIGAGGGSIAWADELGSLKVGPQSAGADPGPACEDKGGMDPTLTDAFVLTGVIDPNYFLGGEIKLRPELSEKAYEKVGARLHMKAIDAAIGAIEIATANMVNAIKLVSVRRGYDPRDFAMVAFGGGGPMFAASLAGELGIEKVIVPRVPGVFSAWGMLMTDLRHDFIRTKVVGLEPSNLKELQIILDDMKEEAAKQLKAEGIAIRDMRFEGFFDIRYRGQEHAISTPVPIVVNVTGSLALIHKRFKELHYKAYTFNLKDPTEVVNVRIVAFGKVKKHPPKPLPSPRGARAKPTKTRSVYLDETGFKRLPVYSRDSIPVGARIRGPAIIEEPTATTILRKGNLMVNDKYGNLVVEI
;
A
#
# COMPACT_ATOMS: atom_id res chain seq x y z
N MET A 1 0.08 -18.44 7.39
CA MET A 1 1.01 -18.14 6.27
C MET A 1 0.58 -16.85 5.62
N ALA A 2 1.51 -16.00 5.23
CA ALA A 2 1.25 -14.79 4.43
C ALA A 2 2.24 -14.71 3.26
N ILE A 3 1.77 -14.19 2.12
CA ILE A 3 2.56 -14.07 0.89
C ILE A 3 2.37 -12.69 0.29
N ASP A 4 3.46 -11.96 0.16
CA ASP A 4 3.51 -10.69 -0.54
C ASP A 4 4.06 -10.88 -1.95
N VAL A 5 3.27 -10.46 -2.95
CA VAL A 5 3.63 -10.54 -4.37
C VAL A 5 4.09 -9.17 -4.84
N GLY A 6 5.39 -8.95 -4.84
CA GLY A 6 6.01 -7.74 -5.35
C GLY A 6 6.25 -7.77 -6.86
N GLY A 7 6.77 -6.67 -7.41
CA GLY A 7 7.11 -6.58 -8.84
C GLY A 7 8.31 -7.44 -9.24
N THR A 8 9.26 -7.68 -8.31
CA THR A 8 10.50 -8.43 -8.55
C THR A 8 10.52 -9.78 -7.85
N PHE A 9 10.09 -9.82 -6.59
CA PHE A 9 10.12 -11.02 -5.75
C PHE A 9 8.73 -11.29 -5.15
N THR A 10 8.48 -12.57 -4.89
CA THR A 10 7.35 -13.09 -4.12
C THR A 10 7.89 -13.61 -2.79
N ASP A 11 7.40 -13.05 -1.69
CA ASP A 11 7.90 -13.23 -0.33
C ASP A 11 6.89 -14.00 0.52
N LEU A 12 7.32 -15.09 1.15
CA LEU A 12 6.48 -15.89 2.05
C LEU A 12 6.97 -15.78 3.49
N CYS A 13 6.04 -15.57 4.41
CA CYS A 13 6.24 -15.75 5.84
C CYS A 13 5.24 -16.78 6.40
N GLY A 14 5.74 -17.91 6.86
CA GLY A 14 5.01 -18.93 7.60
C GLY A 14 5.28 -18.79 9.10
N LEU A 15 4.26 -18.94 9.94
CA LEU A 15 4.39 -19.00 11.39
C LEU A 15 3.82 -20.32 11.89
N ASN A 16 4.63 -21.10 12.61
CA ASN A 16 4.15 -22.23 13.37
C ASN A 16 3.62 -21.73 14.73
N GLU A 17 2.31 -21.76 14.92
CA GLU A 17 1.65 -21.22 16.11
C GLU A 17 2.00 -22.00 17.40
N ALA A 18 2.31 -23.27 17.29
CA ALA A 18 2.66 -24.11 18.45
C ALA A 18 4.06 -23.79 18.98
N THR A 19 5.03 -23.67 18.07
CA THR A 19 6.44 -23.42 18.43
C THR A 19 6.82 -21.93 18.44
N GLY A 20 6.05 -21.08 17.74
CA GLY A 20 6.39 -19.66 17.49
C GLY A 20 7.54 -19.47 16.49
N GLN A 21 7.94 -20.52 15.76
CA GLN A 21 8.97 -20.45 14.75
C GLN A 21 8.42 -19.87 13.44
N TYR A 22 9.26 -19.07 12.78
CA TYR A 22 8.97 -18.51 11.47
C TYR A 22 9.73 -19.25 10.37
N THR A 23 9.06 -19.45 9.24
CA THR A 23 9.64 -19.92 7.99
C THR A 23 9.57 -18.79 6.98
N PHE A 24 10.68 -18.48 6.33
CA PHE A 24 10.78 -17.43 5.34
C PHE A 24 11.23 -18.03 4.00
N VAL A 25 10.57 -17.63 2.93
CA VAL A 25 10.93 -18.00 1.56
C VAL A 25 10.82 -16.76 0.68
N LYS A 26 11.79 -16.59 -0.19
CA LYS A 26 11.81 -15.56 -1.22
C LYS A 26 12.09 -16.22 -2.55
N ASP A 27 11.36 -15.82 -3.61
CA ASP A 27 11.55 -16.31 -4.97
C ASP A 27 11.20 -15.21 -5.98
N SER A 28 11.66 -15.35 -7.22
CA SER A 28 11.34 -14.38 -8.28
C SER A 28 9.84 -14.38 -8.58
N THR A 29 9.27 -13.20 -8.80
CA THR A 29 7.88 -13.06 -9.23
C THR A 29 7.71 -13.59 -10.66
N THR A 30 6.56 -14.19 -10.93
CA THR A 30 6.14 -14.65 -12.26
C THR A 30 5.04 -13.74 -12.81
N PRO A 31 5.37 -12.63 -13.51
CA PRO A 31 4.38 -11.60 -13.93
C PRO A 31 3.28 -12.14 -14.84
N GLU A 32 3.58 -13.16 -15.67
CA GLU A 32 2.61 -13.78 -16.54
C GLU A 32 1.57 -14.65 -15.80
N ASN A 33 1.94 -15.18 -14.62
CA ASN A 33 1.07 -16.03 -13.80
C ASN A 33 1.40 -15.88 -12.30
N TYR A 34 0.85 -14.86 -11.68
CA TYR A 34 1.06 -14.59 -10.25
C TYR A 34 0.66 -15.74 -9.34
N ALA A 35 -0.41 -16.50 -9.69
CA ALA A 35 -0.84 -17.65 -8.89
C ALA A 35 0.22 -18.76 -8.87
N ALA A 36 0.89 -19.01 -9.99
CA ALA A 36 1.99 -19.98 -10.05
C ALA A 36 3.16 -19.55 -9.15
N GLY A 37 3.55 -18.26 -9.16
CA GLY A 37 4.59 -17.72 -8.28
C GLY A 37 4.26 -17.92 -6.81
N VAL A 38 3.02 -17.65 -6.40
CA VAL A 38 2.54 -17.91 -5.04
C VAL A 38 2.67 -19.39 -4.68
N ILE A 39 2.23 -20.30 -5.55
CA ILE A 39 2.29 -21.74 -5.29
C ILE A 39 3.75 -22.25 -5.24
N ASN A 40 4.64 -21.69 -6.04
CA ASN A 40 6.06 -22.03 -6.01
C ASN A 40 6.69 -21.73 -4.65
N VAL A 41 6.47 -20.53 -4.09
CA VAL A 41 7.00 -20.21 -2.75
C VAL A 41 6.35 -21.05 -1.65
N VAL A 42 5.05 -21.42 -1.79
CA VAL A 42 4.40 -22.36 -0.87
C VAL A 42 5.09 -23.72 -0.90
N ARG A 43 5.35 -24.28 -2.08
CA ARG A 43 6.06 -25.57 -2.23
C ARG A 43 7.50 -25.50 -1.70
N LYS A 44 8.22 -24.41 -2.01
CA LYS A 44 9.59 -24.15 -1.52
C LYS A 44 9.64 -24.07 0.01
N SER A 45 8.57 -23.61 0.66
CA SER A 45 8.46 -23.52 2.13
C SER A 45 8.41 -24.88 2.82
N LYS A 46 8.04 -25.94 2.11
CA LYS A 46 7.80 -27.31 2.62
C LYS A 46 6.69 -27.40 3.68
N ILE A 47 5.89 -26.34 3.89
CA ILE A 47 4.74 -26.35 4.78
C ILE A 47 3.60 -27.08 4.05
N LYS A 48 3.02 -28.10 4.71
CA LYS A 48 1.92 -28.86 4.13
C LYS A 48 0.62 -28.07 4.20
N GLY A 49 -0.24 -28.21 3.20
CA GLY A 49 -1.53 -27.50 3.15
C GLY A 49 -2.44 -27.81 4.35
N GLU A 50 -2.45 -29.04 4.82
CA GLU A 50 -3.20 -29.49 6.01
C GLU A 50 -2.74 -28.83 7.32
N GLU A 51 -1.51 -28.33 7.37
CA GLU A 51 -0.93 -27.60 8.52
C GLU A 51 -1.31 -26.11 8.51
N MET A 52 -1.87 -25.61 7.40
CA MET A 52 -2.26 -24.21 7.28
C MET A 52 -3.61 -23.96 7.92
N ASN A 53 -3.64 -23.12 8.94
CA ASN A 53 -4.87 -22.64 9.59
C ASN A 53 -5.30 -21.25 9.15
N ARG A 54 -4.45 -20.52 8.42
CA ARG A 54 -4.73 -19.21 7.85
C ARG A 54 -3.81 -18.93 6.66
N PHE A 55 -4.39 -18.40 5.58
CA PHE A 55 -3.67 -17.91 4.42
C PHE A 55 -4.02 -16.45 4.13
N ILE A 56 -3.00 -15.61 3.86
CA ILE A 56 -3.18 -14.21 3.45
C ILE A 56 -2.30 -13.96 2.22
N GLY A 57 -2.92 -13.53 1.13
CA GLY A 57 -2.22 -13.14 -0.10
C GLY A 57 -2.33 -11.65 -0.39
N THR A 58 -1.56 -11.16 -1.37
CA THR A 58 -1.74 -9.84 -1.98
C THR A 58 -2.23 -9.96 -3.41
N GLY A 59 -3.05 -9.00 -3.84
CA GLY A 59 -3.50 -8.83 -5.23
C GLY A 59 -3.11 -7.47 -5.81
N SER A 60 -2.37 -6.67 -5.05
CA SER A 60 -2.06 -5.27 -5.33
C SER A 60 -1.38 -5.07 -6.68
N THR A 61 -0.29 -5.78 -6.93
CA THR A 61 0.52 -5.64 -8.14
C THR A 61 -0.31 -5.87 -9.40
N MET A 62 -1.23 -6.84 -9.38
CA MET A 62 -2.10 -7.11 -10.52
C MET A 62 -3.13 -6.01 -10.72
N VAL A 63 -3.74 -5.49 -9.65
CA VAL A 63 -4.75 -4.41 -9.73
C VAL A 63 -4.11 -3.13 -10.24
N ILE A 64 -3.00 -2.70 -9.63
CA ILE A 64 -2.36 -1.44 -10.01
C ILE A 64 -1.79 -1.50 -11.44
N ASN A 65 -1.16 -2.61 -11.84
CA ASN A 65 -0.66 -2.78 -13.20
C ASN A 65 -1.79 -2.77 -14.23
N ALA A 66 -2.92 -3.47 -13.97
CA ALA A 66 -4.06 -3.44 -14.88
C ALA A 66 -4.62 -2.02 -15.08
N LEU A 67 -4.66 -1.20 -14.01
CA LEU A 67 -5.14 0.17 -14.07
C LEU A 67 -4.14 1.12 -14.75
N THR A 68 -2.86 1.04 -14.42
CA THR A 68 -1.82 1.92 -14.99
C THR A 68 -1.52 1.63 -16.46
N GLU A 69 -1.47 0.34 -16.83
CA GLU A 69 -1.27 -0.09 -18.22
C GLU A 69 -2.56 -0.07 -19.04
N LYS A 70 -3.71 0.18 -18.40
CA LYS A 70 -5.05 0.11 -19.02
C LYS A 70 -5.35 -1.24 -19.70
N LYS A 71 -4.87 -2.33 -19.08
CA LYS A 71 -5.06 -3.70 -19.54
C LYS A 71 -6.08 -4.43 -18.65
N GLY A 72 -7.36 -4.16 -18.84
CA GLY A 72 -8.46 -4.77 -18.10
C GLY A 72 -9.62 -5.16 -19.03
N ALA A 73 -10.76 -5.44 -18.42
CA ALA A 73 -11.96 -5.91 -19.10
C ALA A 73 -12.59 -4.83 -20.01
N LYS A 74 -13.22 -5.26 -21.09
CA LYS A 74 -14.11 -4.41 -21.92
C LYS A 74 -15.33 -4.04 -21.09
N THR A 75 -15.24 -2.86 -20.45
CA THR A 75 -16.19 -2.40 -19.45
C THR A 75 -17.23 -1.46 -20.06
N PHE A 76 -18.47 -1.61 -19.63
CA PHE A 76 -19.60 -0.76 -19.99
C PHE A 76 -20.08 -0.01 -18.74
N LEU A 77 -20.58 1.22 -18.94
CA LEU A 77 -21.15 2.03 -17.87
C LEU A 77 -22.63 2.27 -18.14
N ILE A 78 -23.44 2.07 -17.11
CA ILE A 78 -24.85 2.42 -17.09
C ILE A 78 -25.06 3.50 -16.04
N THR A 79 -25.65 4.62 -16.43
CA THR A 79 -25.84 5.78 -15.58
C THR A 79 -27.16 6.50 -15.84
N THR A 80 -27.52 7.45 -15.00
CA THR A 80 -28.70 8.30 -15.12
C THR A 80 -28.66 9.14 -16.39
N ARG A 81 -29.79 9.30 -17.06
CA ARG A 81 -29.93 10.18 -18.23
C ARG A 81 -29.44 11.60 -17.92
N GLY A 82 -28.54 12.13 -18.78
CA GLY A 82 -27.86 13.41 -18.62
C GLY A 82 -26.53 13.35 -17.89
N PHE A 83 -26.09 12.15 -17.41
CA PHE A 83 -24.84 11.99 -16.64
C PHE A 83 -23.75 11.15 -17.34
N ARG A 84 -23.97 10.75 -18.58
CA ARG A 84 -23.03 9.95 -19.37
C ARG A 84 -21.63 10.58 -19.50
N ASP A 85 -21.56 11.89 -19.54
CA ASP A 85 -20.32 12.62 -19.79
C ASP A 85 -19.59 13.09 -18.52
N VAL A 86 -20.04 12.68 -17.33
CA VAL A 86 -19.38 12.97 -16.03
C VAL A 86 -17.92 12.48 -16.06
N LEU A 87 -17.64 11.30 -16.62
CA LEU A 87 -16.27 10.77 -16.75
C LEU A 87 -15.40 11.58 -17.69
N GLU A 88 -15.99 12.29 -18.68
CA GLU A 88 -15.29 13.17 -19.61
C GLU A 88 -15.05 14.55 -19.02
N LEU A 89 -16.07 15.09 -18.36
CA LEU A 89 -16.03 16.42 -17.75
C LEU A 89 -15.08 16.45 -16.55
N GLN A 90 -15.07 15.39 -15.74
CA GLN A 90 -14.23 15.26 -14.54
C GLN A 90 -14.42 16.45 -13.59
N ARG A 91 -13.33 16.93 -12.99
CA ARG A 91 -13.26 18.18 -12.25
C ARG A 91 -12.64 19.27 -13.11
N SER A 92 -13.04 20.52 -12.88
CA SER A 92 -12.50 21.67 -13.62
C SER A 92 -11.04 22.01 -13.24
N ASN A 93 -10.48 21.36 -12.22
CA ASN A 93 -9.11 21.55 -11.75
C ASN A 93 -8.10 21.05 -12.77
N ARG A 94 -6.99 21.79 -12.90
CA ARG A 94 -5.80 21.39 -13.67
C ARG A 94 -4.62 21.32 -12.70
N THR A 95 -3.82 20.27 -12.80
CA THR A 95 -2.56 20.15 -12.03
C THR A 95 -1.49 21.07 -12.61
N ASP A 96 -1.47 21.24 -13.92
CA ASP A 96 -0.60 22.16 -14.64
C ASP A 96 -1.43 23.31 -15.23
N ILE A 97 -1.59 24.39 -14.44
CA ILE A 97 -2.53 25.49 -14.73
C ILE A 97 -2.12 26.26 -15.98
N TYR A 98 -0.82 26.42 -16.23
CA TYR A 98 -0.29 27.22 -17.34
C TYR A 98 -0.09 26.42 -18.63
N ASN A 99 -0.31 25.11 -18.60
CA ASN A 99 -0.18 24.25 -19.77
C ASN A 99 -1.42 24.36 -20.67
N LEU A 100 -1.31 25.10 -21.77
CA LEU A 100 -2.40 25.23 -22.74
C LEU A 100 -2.73 23.91 -23.45
N ARG A 101 -1.81 22.95 -23.43
CA ARG A 101 -1.97 21.60 -24.02
C ARG A 101 -2.28 20.56 -22.93
N TYR A 102 -2.79 20.98 -21.77
CA TYR A 102 -3.14 20.06 -20.70
C TYR A 102 -4.21 19.07 -21.17
N GLU A 103 -3.89 17.79 -21.09
CA GLU A 103 -4.83 16.70 -21.36
C GLU A 103 -5.34 16.10 -20.05
N LYS A 104 -6.66 15.97 -19.95
CA LYS A 104 -7.29 15.25 -18.83
C LYS A 104 -7.02 13.75 -18.93
N PRO A 105 -7.02 13.00 -17.80
CA PRO A 105 -6.97 11.55 -17.83
C PRO A 105 -8.07 10.96 -18.72
N LYS A 106 -7.69 10.12 -19.70
CA LYS A 106 -8.66 9.45 -20.58
C LYS A 106 -9.49 8.45 -19.80
N PRO A 107 -10.83 8.53 -19.82
CA PRO A 107 -11.69 7.59 -19.12
C PRO A 107 -11.41 6.11 -19.45
N PHE A 108 -11.61 5.22 -18.48
CA PHE A 108 -11.48 3.76 -18.68
C PHE A 108 -12.56 3.20 -19.60
N VAL A 109 -13.77 3.80 -19.59
CA VAL A 109 -14.87 3.43 -20.49
C VAL A 109 -15.00 4.47 -21.59
N PRO A 110 -14.78 4.12 -22.86
CA PRO A 110 -15.03 5.02 -23.98
C PRO A 110 -16.49 5.47 -24.07
N ARG A 111 -16.74 6.69 -24.55
CA ARG A 111 -18.10 7.28 -24.59
C ARG A 111 -19.15 6.39 -25.25
N ARG A 112 -18.78 5.65 -26.30
CA ARG A 112 -19.68 4.70 -27.02
C ARG A 112 -20.17 3.52 -26.17
N PHE A 113 -19.54 3.25 -25.03
CA PHE A 113 -19.93 2.19 -24.09
C PHE A 113 -20.49 2.74 -22.78
N ARG A 114 -20.95 4.01 -22.78
CA ARG A 114 -21.65 4.64 -21.65
C ARG A 114 -23.11 4.83 -22.04
N PHE A 115 -24.01 4.20 -21.31
CA PHE A 115 -25.43 4.16 -21.58
C PHE A 115 -26.22 4.86 -20.49
N GLU A 116 -27.36 5.41 -20.88
CA GLU A 116 -28.22 6.22 -20.00
C GLU A 116 -29.56 5.53 -19.82
N VAL A 117 -30.04 5.51 -18.56
CA VAL A 117 -31.37 5.04 -18.20
C VAL A 117 -32.19 6.23 -17.70
N ASP A 118 -33.43 6.28 -18.10
CA ASP A 118 -34.36 7.28 -17.60
C ASP A 118 -34.82 6.91 -16.20
N GLU A 119 -34.22 7.54 -15.21
CA GLU A 119 -34.49 7.42 -13.79
C GLU A 119 -34.03 8.68 -13.08
N ARG A 120 -34.50 8.94 -11.85
CA ARG A 120 -33.97 10.05 -11.02
C ARG A 120 -34.21 9.82 -9.54
N THR A 121 -33.12 9.89 -8.78
CA THR A 121 -33.13 10.00 -7.32
C THR A 121 -32.73 11.41 -6.91
N GLY A 122 -33.48 12.03 -6.04
CA GLY A 122 -33.16 13.33 -5.46
C GLY A 122 -32.06 13.28 -4.40
N TYR A 123 -31.59 14.45 -3.97
CA TYR A 123 -30.44 14.54 -3.05
C TYR A 123 -30.75 14.02 -1.63
N ASN A 124 -32.03 13.99 -1.24
CA ASN A 124 -32.52 13.40 0.02
C ASN A 124 -32.79 11.90 -0.08
N GLY A 125 -32.59 11.29 -1.27
CA GLY A 125 -32.91 9.89 -1.54
C GLY A 125 -34.35 9.64 -1.97
N GLU A 126 -35.16 10.67 -2.21
CA GLU A 126 -36.52 10.54 -2.75
C GLU A 126 -36.49 10.10 -4.21
N GLU A 127 -37.37 9.19 -4.60
CA GLU A 127 -37.58 8.79 -5.98
C GLU A 127 -38.37 9.86 -6.71
N THR A 128 -37.74 10.68 -7.55
CA THR A 128 -38.39 11.71 -8.36
C THR A 128 -38.83 11.20 -9.72
N ARG A 129 -38.20 10.13 -10.22
CA ARG A 129 -38.57 9.39 -11.43
C ARG A 129 -38.20 7.92 -11.27
N PRO A 130 -39.16 6.99 -11.49
CA PRO A 130 -38.89 5.56 -11.38
C PRO A 130 -37.92 5.07 -12.45
N LEU A 131 -37.26 3.94 -12.21
CA LEU A 131 -36.39 3.29 -13.17
C LEU A 131 -37.16 2.82 -14.41
N ASN A 132 -36.72 3.25 -15.59
CA ASN A 132 -37.24 2.73 -16.86
C ASN A 132 -36.59 1.36 -17.15
N LYS A 133 -37.37 0.29 -16.94
CA LYS A 133 -36.91 -1.09 -17.09
C LYS A 133 -36.64 -1.47 -18.57
N ASP A 134 -37.39 -0.86 -19.51
CA ASP A 134 -37.20 -1.10 -20.93
C ASP A 134 -35.86 -0.54 -21.41
N ASP A 135 -35.43 0.62 -20.89
CA ASP A 135 -34.09 1.14 -21.17
C ASP A 135 -33.01 0.16 -20.70
N VAL A 136 -33.16 -0.43 -19.50
CA VAL A 136 -32.20 -1.41 -18.96
C VAL A 136 -32.13 -2.66 -19.82
N LEU A 137 -33.29 -3.20 -20.28
CA LEU A 137 -33.33 -4.38 -21.15
C LEU A 137 -32.68 -4.14 -22.51
N LYS A 138 -32.95 -3.00 -23.15
CA LYS A 138 -32.29 -2.60 -24.41
C LYS A 138 -30.79 -2.48 -24.23
N ILE A 139 -30.31 -1.91 -23.10
CA ILE A 139 -28.89 -1.79 -22.81
C ILE A 139 -28.29 -3.18 -22.61
N ALA A 140 -29.01 -4.12 -21.96
CA ALA A 140 -28.55 -5.51 -21.79
C ALA A 140 -28.32 -6.21 -23.15
N GLU A 141 -29.20 -6.00 -24.12
CA GLU A 141 -29.03 -6.51 -25.50
C GLU A 141 -27.77 -5.94 -26.13
N ILE A 142 -27.56 -4.61 -26.06
CA ILE A 142 -26.36 -3.93 -26.57
C ILE A 142 -25.08 -4.46 -25.89
N CYS A 143 -25.12 -4.70 -24.58
CA CYS A 143 -24.00 -5.29 -23.83
C CYS A 143 -23.63 -6.67 -24.37
N ASN A 144 -24.65 -7.53 -24.64
CA ASN A 144 -24.45 -8.89 -25.16
C ASN A 144 -23.89 -8.87 -26.59
N GLU A 145 -24.47 -8.04 -27.48
CA GLU A 145 -24.03 -7.91 -28.86
C GLU A 145 -22.57 -7.42 -28.94
N ASN A 146 -22.23 -6.47 -28.11
CA ASN A 146 -20.87 -5.90 -28.06
C ASN A 146 -19.90 -6.69 -27.17
N LYS A 147 -20.31 -7.85 -26.63
CA LYS A 147 -19.48 -8.74 -25.80
C LYS A 147 -18.87 -7.97 -24.63
N ALA A 148 -19.72 -7.33 -23.82
CA ALA A 148 -19.29 -6.71 -22.58
C ALA A 148 -18.68 -7.78 -21.65
N GLU A 149 -17.47 -7.51 -21.13
CA GLU A 149 -16.80 -8.38 -20.17
C GLU A 149 -17.10 -7.99 -18.72
N ALA A 150 -17.44 -6.71 -18.50
CA ALA A 150 -17.85 -6.20 -17.19
C ALA A 150 -18.80 -4.99 -17.37
N ILE A 151 -19.66 -4.77 -16.39
CA ILE A 151 -20.61 -3.65 -16.35
C ILE A 151 -20.50 -2.92 -15.04
N ALA A 152 -20.43 -1.58 -15.09
CA ALA A 152 -20.56 -0.70 -13.93
C ALA A 152 -21.92 0.00 -13.96
N ILE A 153 -22.66 -0.02 -12.85
CA ILE A 153 -23.88 0.75 -12.63
C ILE A 153 -23.54 1.89 -11.68
N ALA A 154 -23.78 3.12 -12.09
CA ALA A 154 -23.52 4.30 -11.26
C ALA A 154 -24.57 5.38 -11.52
N PHE A 155 -25.68 5.31 -10.77
CA PHE A 155 -26.76 6.28 -10.88
C PHE A 155 -26.53 7.51 -10.02
N TYR A 156 -27.11 8.62 -10.43
CA TYR A 156 -27.04 9.89 -9.73
C TYR A 156 -27.74 9.77 -8.35
N ASN A 157 -27.06 10.24 -7.31
CA ASN A 157 -27.51 10.15 -5.92
C ASN A 157 -27.75 8.74 -5.38
N ALA A 158 -27.23 7.67 -6.01
CA ALA A 158 -27.35 6.30 -5.50
C ALA A 158 -26.70 6.11 -4.11
N TYR A 159 -25.83 7.03 -3.69
CA TYR A 159 -25.28 7.05 -2.34
C TYR A 159 -26.36 7.29 -1.27
N ALA A 160 -27.39 8.10 -1.60
CA ALA A 160 -28.50 8.42 -0.71
C ALA A 160 -29.59 7.32 -0.74
N ASN A 161 -29.90 6.79 -1.93
CA ASN A 161 -30.85 5.70 -2.10
C ASN A 161 -30.42 4.78 -3.24
N PRO A 162 -29.98 3.54 -2.93
CA PRO A 162 -29.48 2.60 -3.93
C PRO A 162 -30.56 1.82 -4.68
N LYS A 163 -31.87 2.08 -4.44
CA LYS A 163 -33.00 1.31 -4.98
C LYS A 163 -32.88 1.06 -6.48
N HIS A 164 -32.61 2.09 -7.27
CA HIS A 164 -32.53 1.96 -8.72
C HIS A 164 -31.31 1.16 -9.19
N GLU A 165 -30.15 1.27 -8.51
CA GLU A 165 -28.98 0.42 -8.82
C GLU A 165 -29.29 -1.05 -8.53
N LEU A 166 -29.99 -1.36 -7.42
CA LEU A 166 -30.42 -2.70 -7.07
C LEU A 166 -31.43 -3.27 -8.09
N GLU A 167 -32.46 -2.51 -8.47
CA GLU A 167 -33.42 -2.92 -9.49
C GLU A 167 -32.75 -3.14 -10.84
N CYS A 168 -31.86 -2.24 -11.27
CA CYS A 168 -31.08 -2.39 -12.50
C CYS A 168 -30.21 -3.65 -12.47
N TYR A 169 -29.52 -3.90 -11.35
CA TYR A 169 -28.71 -5.09 -11.16
C TYR A 169 -29.54 -6.38 -11.30
N GLU A 170 -30.72 -6.46 -10.66
CA GLU A 170 -31.59 -7.65 -10.74
C GLU A 170 -32.06 -7.93 -12.17
N ILE A 171 -32.34 -6.90 -12.96
CA ILE A 171 -32.70 -7.05 -14.38
C ILE A 171 -31.48 -7.51 -15.18
N LEU A 172 -30.33 -6.85 -15.02
CA LEU A 172 -29.12 -7.14 -15.80
C LEU A 172 -28.61 -8.57 -15.54
N ARG A 173 -28.56 -9.00 -14.28
CA ARG A 173 -28.05 -10.34 -13.94
C ARG A 173 -28.82 -11.47 -14.60
N GLY A 174 -30.09 -11.24 -14.96
CA GLY A 174 -30.92 -12.19 -15.70
C GLY A 174 -30.85 -12.04 -17.23
N ALA A 175 -30.33 -10.91 -17.73
CA ALA A 175 -30.38 -10.54 -19.13
C ALA A 175 -29.01 -10.50 -19.85
N VAL A 176 -27.91 -10.28 -19.11
CA VAL A 176 -26.57 -10.19 -19.71
C VAL A 176 -25.76 -11.48 -19.54
N LYS A 177 -24.83 -11.71 -20.47
CA LYS A 177 -23.96 -12.89 -20.46
C LYS A 177 -22.81 -12.80 -19.46
N THR A 178 -22.31 -11.59 -19.17
CA THR A 178 -21.24 -11.41 -18.19
C THR A 178 -21.73 -11.50 -16.76
N PRO A 179 -21.05 -12.22 -15.86
CA PRO A 179 -21.39 -12.25 -14.45
C PRO A 179 -20.83 -11.05 -13.66
N TYR A 180 -20.00 -10.20 -14.29
CA TYR A 180 -19.29 -9.14 -13.61
C TYR A 180 -20.04 -7.82 -13.70
N ILE A 181 -20.87 -7.56 -12.69
CA ILE A 181 -21.68 -6.34 -12.57
C ILE A 181 -21.31 -5.67 -11.24
N THR A 182 -20.86 -4.42 -11.30
CA THR A 182 -20.49 -3.61 -10.14
C THR A 182 -21.52 -2.50 -9.94
N MET A 183 -22.09 -2.40 -8.74
CA MET A 183 -22.92 -1.27 -8.32
C MET A 183 -22.07 -0.24 -7.56
N SER A 184 -22.26 1.04 -7.84
CA SER A 184 -21.43 2.09 -7.24
C SER A 184 -21.63 2.24 -5.73
N HIS A 185 -22.86 2.04 -5.23
CA HIS A 185 -23.17 2.15 -3.80
C HIS A 185 -22.57 1.01 -2.95
N ASP A 186 -22.26 -0.16 -3.53
CA ASP A 186 -21.57 -1.25 -2.85
C ASP A 186 -20.11 -0.92 -2.52
N LEU A 187 -19.52 -0.03 -3.32
CA LEU A 187 -18.14 0.41 -3.11
C LEU A 187 -18.06 1.64 -2.21
N SER A 188 -18.95 2.63 -2.43
CA SER A 188 -18.95 3.84 -1.62
C SER A 188 -20.32 4.53 -1.62
N ARG A 189 -20.84 4.81 -0.44
CA ARG A 189 -22.02 5.64 -0.25
C ARG A 189 -21.63 7.09 0.04
N GLU A 190 -20.65 7.58 -0.72
CA GLU A 190 -20.24 8.99 -0.68
C GLU A 190 -20.81 9.77 -1.86
N TRP A 191 -21.14 11.02 -1.58
CA TRP A 191 -21.50 12.01 -2.61
C TRP A 191 -20.31 12.24 -3.58
N ARG A 192 -20.51 12.99 -4.64
CA ARG A 192 -19.58 13.32 -5.73
C ARG A 192 -19.52 12.24 -6.80
N GLU A 193 -20.29 12.51 -7.84
CA GLU A 193 -20.59 11.56 -8.90
C GLU A 193 -19.35 11.10 -9.69
N TYR A 194 -18.42 12.01 -9.98
CA TYR A 194 -17.23 11.66 -10.75
C TYR A 194 -16.38 10.61 -10.04
N GLU A 195 -16.08 10.86 -8.77
CA GLU A 195 -15.22 9.97 -7.98
C GLU A 195 -15.90 8.60 -7.76
N ARG A 196 -17.21 8.60 -7.44
CA ARG A 196 -17.98 7.36 -7.21
C ARG A 196 -18.13 6.55 -8.51
N MET A 197 -18.50 7.20 -9.61
CA MET A 197 -18.62 6.57 -10.92
C MET A 197 -17.28 6.01 -11.41
N ASN A 198 -16.20 6.77 -11.25
CA ASN A 198 -14.86 6.35 -11.65
C ASN A 198 -14.40 5.12 -10.84
N THR A 199 -14.69 5.09 -9.53
CA THR A 199 -14.38 3.94 -8.65
C THR A 199 -15.14 2.69 -9.11
N ALA A 200 -16.43 2.81 -9.42
CA ALA A 200 -17.24 1.68 -9.92
C ALA A 200 -16.71 1.15 -11.25
N VAL A 201 -16.37 2.05 -12.16
CA VAL A 201 -15.79 1.69 -13.47
C VAL A 201 -14.44 0.96 -13.30
N MET A 202 -13.54 1.48 -12.46
CA MET A 202 -12.25 0.83 -12.23
C MET A 202 -12.40 -0.53 -11.54
N ASN A 203 -13.35 -0.67 -10.60
CA ASN A 203 -13.65 -1.96 -10.01
C ASN A 203 -14.09 -2.97 -11.08
N ALA A 204 -15.09 -2.63 -11.89
CA ALA A 204 -15.58 -3.48 -12.98
C ALA A 204 -14.46 -3.83 -13.97
N PHE A 205 -13.59 -2.85 -14.31
CA PHE A 205 -12.49 -3.02 -15.25
C PHE A 205 -11.46 -4.07 -14.82
N VAL A 206 -11.17 -4.17 -13.52
CA VAL A 206 -10.18 -5.15 -13.01
C VAL A 206 -10.82 -6.45 -12.50
N GLN A 207 -12.13 -6.47 -12.28
CA GLN A 207 -12.85 -7.57 -11.61
C GLN A 207 -12.67 -8.94 -12.27
N PRO A 208 -12.80 -9.11 -13.60
CA PRO A 208 -12.64 -10.45 -14.21
C PRO A 208 -11.24 -11.02 -13.98
N LYS A 209 -10.19 -10.20 -14.10
CA LYS A 209 -8.78 -10.61 -13.93
C LYS A 209 -8.49 -11.02 -12.49
N VAL A 210 -8.97 -10.24 -11.52
CA VAL A 210 -8.78 -10.54 -10.09
C VAL A 210 -9.60 -11.76 -9.68
N HIS A 211 -10.82 -11.88 -10.20
CA HIS A 211 -11.65 -13.04 -9.96
C HIS A 211 -10.96 -14.33 -10.43
N GLN A 212 -10.41 -14.33 -11.64
CA GLN A 212 -9.67 -15.47 -12.18
C GLN A 212 -8.46 -15.80 -11.30
N TYR A 213 -7.65 -14.81 -10.93
CA TYR A 213 -6.48 -15.00 -10.07
C TYR A 213 -6.83 -15.63 -8.74
N LEU A 214 -7.78 -15.03 -8.00
CA LEU A 214 -8.17 -15.54 -6.66
C LEU A 214 -8.83 -16.91 -6.73
N THR A 215 -9.59 -17.19 -7.80
CA THR A 215 -10.21 -18.52 -8.01
C THR A 215 -9.15 -19.58 -8.31
N THR A 216 -8.19 -19.27 -9.18
CA THR A 216 -7.07 -20.18 -9.48
C THR A 216 -6.26 -20.44 -8.23
N LEU A 217 -5.89 -19.38 -7.49
CA LEU A 217 -5.12 -19.50 -6.26
C LEU A 217 -5.85 -20.34 -5.20
N GLU A 218 -7.15 -20.11 -5.00
CA GLU A 218 -7.97 -20.90 -4.06
C GLU A 218 -8.00 -22.38 -4.46
N SER A 219 -8.18 -22.69 -5.75
CA SER A 219 -8.19 -24.07 -6.24
C SER A 219 -6.86 -24.77 -6.03
N GLU A 220 -5.75 -24.09 -6.29
CA GLU A 220 -4.40 -24.65 -6.08
C GLU A 220 -4.08 -24.84 -4.58
N LEU A 221 -4.50 -23.90 -3.72
CA LEU A 221 -4.36 -24.07 -2.26
C LEU A 221 -5.14 -25.31 -1.78
N ARG A 222 -6.37 -25.51 -2.27
CA ARG A 222 -7.16 -26.72 -1.95
C ARG A 222 -6.48 -28.01 -2.43
N ARG A 223 -5.84 -28.00 -3.62
CA ARG A 223 -5.04 -29.15 -4.11
C ARG A 223 -3.85 -29.48 -3.22
N LEU A 224 -3.28 -28.47 -2.54
CA LEU A 224 -2.24 -28.66 -1.55
C LEU A 224 -2.76 -29.17 -0.19
N GLY A 225 -4.08 -29.39 -0.06
CA GLY A 225 -4.73 -29.89 1.17
C GLY A 225 -5.20 -28.79 2.12
N THR A 226 -5.22 -27.54 1.70
CA THR A 226 -5.68 -26.42 2.55
C THR A 226 -7.21 -26.43 2.64
N MET A 227 -7.75 -26.55 3.86
CA MET A 227 -9.20 -26.57 4.14
C MET A 227 -9.73 -25.26 4.72
N ILE A 228 -8.92 -24.22 4.76
CA ILE A 228 -9.22 -22.95 5.40
C ILE A 228 -9.69 -21.88 4.40
N GLY A 229 -10.39 -20.87 4.92
CA GLY A 229 -10.68 -19.65 4.19
C GLY A 229 -9.39 -18.84 3.95
N ALA A 230 -9.22 -18.43 2.70
CA ALA A 230 -8.11 -17.56 2.31
C ALA A 230 -8.55 -16.09 2.38
N HIS A 231 -7.59 -15.23 2.72
CA HIS A 231 -7.79 -13.80 2.84
C HIS A 231 -6.86 -13.03 1.90
N VAL A 232 -7.28 -11.85 1.49
CA VAL A 232 -6.50 -10.93 0.67
C VAL A 232 -6.33 -9.59 1.39
N MET A 233 -5.13 -9.00 1.29
CA MET A 233 -4.84 -7.68 1.84
C MET A 233 -5.63 -6.59 1.13
N GLN A 234 -6.09 -5.62 1.91
CA GLN A 234 -6.78 -4.42 1.42
C GLN A 234 -5.95 -3.15 1.60
N SER A 235 -6.26 -2.13 0.82
CA SER A 235 -5.64 -0.79 0.83
C SER A 235 -5.72 -0.07 2.18
N ASN A 236 -6.72 -0.40 2.99
CA ASN A 236 -6.98 0.22 4.28
C ASN A 236 -6.16 -0.35 5.45
N GLY A 237 -5.31 -1.37 5.19
CA GLY A 237 -4.53 -2.06 6.22
C GLY A 237 -5.27 -3.20 6.91
N GLY A 238 -6.38 -3.64 6.37
CA GLY A 238 -7.09 -4.84 6.78
C GLY A 238 -6.95 -5.99 5.79
N VAL A 239 -7.56 -7.12 6.12
CA VAL A 239 -7.78 -8.23 5.20
C VAL A 239 -9.27 -8.46 5.02
N SER A 240 -9.65 -9.01 3.85
CA SER A 240 -10.99 -9.54 3.58
C SER A 240 -10.91 -10.96 3.06
N THR A 241 -12.04 -11.65 3.00
CA THR A 241 -12.13 -12.98 2.39
C THR A 241 -11.86 -12.91 0.88
N PHE A 242 -11.41 -14.00 0.27
CA PHE A 242 -11.28 -14.09 -1.20
C PHE A 242 -12.60 -13.83 -1.92
N GLU A 243 -13.74 -14.22 -1.31
CA GLU A 243 -15.06 -13.93 -1.87
C GLU A 243 -15.30 -12.43 -1.99
N GLN A 244 -15.05 -11.67 -0.90
CA GLN A 244 -15.17 -10.22 -0.94
C GLN A 244 -14.12 -9.58 -1.87
N GLY A 245 -12.90 -10.11 -1.88
CA GLY A 245 -11.82 -9.64 -2.78
C GLY A 245 -12.16 -9.79 -4.26
N ARG A 246 -12.93 -10.82 -4.65
CA ARG A 246 -13.46 -11.01 -6.02
C ARG A 246 -14.57 -10.01 -6.38
N LYS A 247 -15.37 -9.56 -5.40
CA LYS A 247 -16.44 -8.58 -5.61
C LYS A 247 -15.94 -7.16 -5.69
N THR A 248 -14.98 -6.81 -4.82
CA THR A 248 -14.48 -5.45 -4.66
C THR A 248 -12.95 -5.36 -4.82
N PRO A 249 -12.39 -5.78 -5.98
CA PRO A 249 -10.95 -5.80 -6.20
C PRO A 249 -10.28 -4.43 -6.09
N ILE A 250 -11.00 -3.34 -6.29
CA ILE A 250 -10.45 -1.98 -6.17
C ILE A 250 -9.93 -1.69 -4.76
N TYR A 251 -10.42 -2.38 -3.72
CA TYR A 251 -9.91 -2.28 -2.35
C TYR A 251 -8.54 -2.95 -2.14
N GLN A 252 -8.00 -3.63 -3.16
CA GLN A 252 -6.66 -4.24 -3.11
C GLN A 252 -5.57 -3.34 -3.69
N VAL A 253 -5.94 -2.17 -4.26
CA VAL A 253 -4.96 -1.21 -4.78
C VAL A 253 -3.96 -0.82 -3.68
N GLU A 254 -2.66 -0.77 -4.00
CA GLU A 254 -1.58 -0.45 -3.04
C GLU A 254 -1.50 -1.35 -1.78
N SER A 255 -2.10 -2.54 -1.78
CA SER A 255 -2.14 -3.39 -0.57
C SER A 255 -0.80 -4.08 -0.24
N GLY A 256 0.12 -4.24 -1.19
CA GLY A 256 1.42 -4.91 -0.99
C GLY A 256 2.27 -4.26 0.11
N PRO A 257 2.64 -2.99 0.00
CA PRO A 257 3.53 -2.34 0.97
C PRO A 257 2.91 -2.15 2.36
N ILE A 258 1.59 -2.28 2.48
CA ILE A 258 0.87 -2.04 3.73
C ILE A 258 1.23 -3.07 4.81
N GLY A 259 1.52 -4.29 4.42
CA GLY A 259 2.03 -5.30 5.36
C GLY A 259 3.26 -4.79 6.12
N GLY A 260 4.21 -4.16 5.42
CA GLY A 260 5.38 -3.55 6.04
C GLY A 260 5.05 -2.42 7.00
N VAL A 261 4.08 -1.56 6.67
CA VAL A 261 3.62 -0.47 7.56
C VAL A 261 2.98 -1.04 8.84
N ILE A 262 2.16 -2.09 8.72
CA ILE A 262 1.57 -2.79 9.87
C ILE A 262 2.67 -3.43 10.72
N GLY A 263 3.61 -4.11 10.08
CA GLY A 263 4.77 -4.68 10.77
C GLY A 263 5.55 -3.62 11.55
N ALA A 264 5.82 -2.47 10.95
CA ALA A 264 6.50 -1.35 11.61
C ALA A 264 5.69 -0.78 12.79
N GLN A 265 4.37 -0.70 12.67
CA GLN A 265 3.48 -0.32 13.77
C GLN A 265 3.58 -1.30 14.95
N VAL A 266 3.62 -2.61 14.66
CA VAL A 266 3.75 -3.65 15.69
C VAL A 266 5.12 -3.59 16.35
N ILE A 267 6.20 -3.44 15.59
CA ILE A 267 7.56 -3.28 16.11
C ILE A 267 7.64 -2.02 16.98
N GLY A 268 7.16 -0.88 16.49
CA GLY A 268 7.15 0.36 17.26
C GLY A 268 6.47 0.21 18.62
N ARG A 269 5.29 -0.38 18.66
CA ARG A 269 4.57 -0.69 19.93
C ARG A 269 5.36 -1.63 20.84
N THR A 270 6.00 -2.65 20.26
CA THR A 270 6.75 -3.66 21.02
C THR A 270 7.97 -3.09 21.71
N ILE A 271 8.64 -2.12 21.09
CA ILE A 271 9.84 -1.47 21.65
C ILE A 271 9.54 -0.14 22.35
N GLY A 272 8.25 0.24 22.49
CA GLY A 272 7.83 1.46 23.18
C GLY A 272 8.01 2.75 22.39
N THR A 273 8.07 2.68 21.05
CA THR A 273 8.15 3.83 20.16
C THR A 273 6.86 3.97 19.37
N ALA A 274 6.05 4.98 19.71
CA ALA A 274 4.73 5.19 19.08
C ALA A 274 4.80 5.91 17.74
N ASN A 275 5.84 6.71 17.51
CA ASN A 275 6.06 7.51 16.32
C ASN A 275 7.09 6.82 15.41
N VAL A 276 6.68 6.42 14.22
CA VAL A 276 7.53 5.66 13.30
C VAL A 276 7.40 6.19 11.88
N ILE A 277 8.54 6.40 11.21
CA ILE A 277 8.62 6.55 9.77
C ILE A 277 9.09 5.20 9.20
N THR A 278 8.38 4.68 8.20
CA THR A 278 8.76 3.44 7.52
C THR A 278 9.64 3.74 6.32
N LEU A 279 10.60 2.87 6.06
CA LEU A 279 11.41 2.87 4.85
C LEU A 279 11.43 1.45 4.29
N ASP A 280 10.70 1.23 3.20
CA ASP A 280 10.70 0.00 2.43
C ASP A 280 11.41 0.21 1.09
N VAL A 281 12.55 -0.43 0.89
CA VAL A 281 13.24 -0.34 -0.40
C VAL A 281 13.31 -1.74 -1.00
N GLY A 282 12.49 -1.92 -2.04
CA GLY A 282 12.45 -3.14 -2.84
C GLY A 282 13.38 -3.09 -4.07
N GLY A 283 13.12 -3.99 -5.01
CA GLY A 283 13.86 -4.01 -6.29
C GLY A 283 13.49 -2.85 -7.21
N THR A 284 12.25 -2.39 -7.22
CA THR A 284 11.75 -1.39 -8.18
C THR A 284 11.58 0.00 -7.55
N THR A 285 11.10 0.06 -6.32
CA THR A 285 10.68 1.32 -5.68
C THR A 285 11.13 1.42 -4.24
N ALA A 286 11.19 2.66 -3.74
CA ALA A 286 11.26 2.98 -2.33
C ALA A 286 9.91 3.54 -1.86
N LYS A 287 9.43 3.07 -0.70
CA LYS A 287 8.14 3.43 -0.12
C LYS A 287 8.32 3.89 1.31
N THR A 288 7.59 4.94 1.67
CA THR A 288 7.62 5.51 3.02
C THR A 288 6.21 5.85 3.49
N SER A 289 5.95 5.65 4.76
CA SER A 289 4.70 6.00 5.44
C SER A 289 4.99 6.51 6.85
N LEU A 290 4.01 7.18 7.46
CA LEU A 290 4.14 7.75 8.79
C LEU A 290 3.09 7.13 9.73
N ILE A 291 3.55 6.71 10.91
CA ILE A 291 2.75 6.22 12.02
C ILE A 291 2.87 7.24 13.14
N ASP A 292 1.77 7.94 13.44
CA ASP A 292 1.70 8.95 14.50
C ASP A 292 0.96 8.37 15.71
N SER A 293 1.60 8.42 16.86
CA SER A 293 1.01 7.94 18.13
C SER A 293 0.47 6.50 18.02
N GLY A 294 1.20 5.65 17.29
CA GLY A 294 0.86 4.26 17.06
C GLY A 294 -0.32 4.03 16.09
N ARG A 295 -0.72 5.04 15.31
CA ARG A 295 -1.79 4.95 14.30
C ARG A 295 -1.26 5.23 12.91
N MET A 296 -1.56 4.33 11.97
CA MET A 296 -1.32 4.56 10.54
C MET A 296 -2.26 5.64 10.03
N LYS A 297 -1.76 6.49 9.14
CA LYS A 297 -2.58 7.50 8.47
C LYS A 297 -3.31 6.86 7.29
N ILE A 298 -4.62 7.09 7.20
CA ILE A 298 -5.47 6.64 6.09
C ILE A 298 -5.84 7.85 5.24
N ASN A 299 -5.60 7.75 3.95
CA ASN A 299 -6.03 8.72 2.96
C ASN A 299 -7.38 8.26 2.39
N THR A 300 -8.39 9.13 2.45
CA THR A 300 -9.73 8.87 1.91
C THR A 300 -9.96 9.53 0.55
N GLU A 301 -9.01 10.34 0.10
CA GLU A 301 -8.97 10.94 -1.23
C GLU A 301 -7.73 10.44 -1.97
N TYR A 302 -7.82 9.23 -2.52
CA TYR A 302 -6.71 8.62 -3.23
C TYR A 302 -6.87 8.79 -4.75
N PHE A 303 -5.73 8.95 -5.44
CA PHE A 303 -5.69 9.11 -6.89
C PHE A 303 -4.64 8.19 -7.50
N ILE A 304 -5.06 7.35 -8.42
CA ILE A 304 -4.13 6.48 -9.17
C ILE A 304 -3.41 7.30 -10.24
N GLY A 305 -2.08 7.20 -10.26
CA GLY A 305 -1.23 7.83 -11.28
C GLY A 305 -1.12 9.35 -11.19
N ARG A 306 -1.52 9.97 -10.06
CA ARG A 306 -1.39 11.43 -9.87
C ARG A 306 0.06 11.85 -9.69
N ASN A 307 0.45 12.90 -10.40
CA ASN A 307 1.71 13.60 -10.22
C ASN A 307 1.54 15.12 -10.42
N GLN A 308 2.62 15.88 -10.45
CA GLN A 308 2.54 17.35 -10.59
C GLN A 308 1.95 17.82 -11.94
N PHE A 309 1.99 16.98 -12.97
CA PHE A 309 1.51 17.30 -14.33
C PHE A 309 0.22 16.58 -14.70
N TYR A 310 -0.15 15.54 -13.97
CA TYR A 310 -1.26 14.66 -14.28
C TYR A 310 -2.19 14.47 -13.07
N SER A 311 -3.47 14.78 -13.25
CA SER A 311 -4.44 14.75 -12.14
C SER A 311 -4.75 13.34 -11.62
N GLY A 312 -4.46 12.31 -12.39
CA GLY A 312 -4.76 10.93 -12.04
C GLY A 312 -6.24 10.60 -12.00
N TYR A 313 -6.56 9.43 -11.47
CA TYR A 313 -7.93 8.93 -11.37
C TYR A 313 -8.33 8.82 -9.90
N PRO A 314 -9.37 9.56 -9.45
CA PRO A 314 -9.82 9.47 -8.07
C PRO A 314 -10.46 8.12 -7.77
N VAL A 315 -10.20 7.61 -6.58
CA VAL A 315 -10.74 6.35 -6.05
C VAL A 315 -11.33 6.59 -4.67
N LYS A 316 -12.59 6.22 -4.48
CA LYS A 316 -13.32 6.32 -3.21
C LYS A 316 -13.14 5.06 -2.36
N VAL A 317 -11.88 4.71 -2.09
CA VAL A 317 -11.51 3.64 -1.13
C VAL A 317 -10.49 4.20 -0.14
N PRO A 318 -10.54 3.79 1.12
CA PRO A 318 -9.52 4.18 2.10
C PRO A 318 -8.21 3.48 1.77
N VAL A 319 -7.12 4.25 1.67
CA VAL A 319 -5.78 3.75 1.37
C VAL A 319 -4.82 4.21 2.46
N VAL A 320 -3.97 3.31 2.96
CA VAL A 320 -2.87 3.71 3.86
C VAL A 320 -1.99 4.70 3.13
N ASP A 321 -1.67 5.79 3.82
CA ASP A 321 -0.94 6.90 3.23
C ASP A 321 0.53 6.53 3.04
N ILE A 322 0.89 6.18 1.82
CA ILE A 322 2.23 5.77 1.41
C ILE A 322 2.69 6.69 0.28
N VAL A 323 3.91 7.16 0.38
CA VAL A 323 4.61 7.83 -0.74
C VAL A 323 5.58 6.84 -1.35
N GLU A 324 5.47 6.67 -2.65
CA GLU A 324 6.30 5.78 -3.46
C GLU A 324 7.13 6.59 -4.46
N ILE A 325 8.39 6.20 -4.62
CA ILE A 325 9.30 6.77 -5.62
C ILE A 325 10.07 5.66 -6.36
N GLY A 326 10.43 5.90 -7.60
CA GLY A 326 11.23 5.00 -8.43
C GLY A 326 12.71 5.04 -8.01
N ALA A 327 13.02 4.53 -6.82
CA ALA A 327 14.39 4.48 -6.27
C ALA A 327 14.64 3.15 -5.55
N GLY A 328 14.37 2.03 -6.21
CA GLY A 328 14.67 0.68 -5.72
C GLY A 328 16.00 0.15 -6.23
N GLY A 329 16.38 -1.06 -5.81
CA GLY A 329 17.66 -1.71 -6.20
C GLY A 329 17.87 -1.81 -7.71
N GLY A 330 16.82 -2.05 -8.49
CA GLY A 330 16.85 -2.11 -9.95
C GLY A 330 16.67 -0.76 -10.66
N SER A 331 16.59 0.37 -9.93
CA SER A 331 16.48 1.70 -10.56
C SER A 331 17.73 2.02 -11.36
N ILE A 332 17.51 2.40 -12.63
CA ILE A 332 18.57 2.62 -13.62
C ILE A 332 19.22 3.99 -13.39
N ALA A 333 20.54 4.03 -13.37
CA ALA A 333 21.34 5.25 -13.39
C ALA A 333 21.64 5.63 -14.85
N TRP A 334 21.43 6.90 -15.23
CA TRP A 334 21.60 7.38 -16.58
C TRP A 334 22.02 8.84 -16.64
N ALA A 335 22.64 9.26 -17.73
CA ALA A 335 23.01 10.64 -17.99
C ALA A 335 21.96 11.32 -18.86
N ASP A 336 21.43 12.47 -18.44
CA ASP A 336 20.54 13.28 -19.25
C ASP A 336 21.28 14.02 -20.39
N GLU A 337 20.54 14.72 -21.24
CA GLU A 337 21.10 15.47 -22.38
C GLU A 337 22.04 16.62 -21.96
N LEU A 338 21.90 17.10 -20.72
CA LEU A 338 22.74 18.15 -20.13
C LEU A 338 23.96 17.61 -19.39
N GLY A 339 24.20 16.30 -19.40
CA GLY A 339 25.33 15.68 -18.71
C GLY A 339 25.14 15.57 -17.21
N SER A 340 23.89 15.52 -16.72
CA SER A 340 23.61 15.31 -15.29
C SER A 340 23.26 13.84 -15.02
N LEU A 341 23.83 13.28 -13.96
CA LEU A 341 23.48 11.94 -13.50
C LEU A 341 22.06 11.92 -12.93
N LYS A 342 21.27 10.93 -13.33
CA LYS A 342 19.90 10.68 -12.86
C LYS A 342 19.77 9.24 -12.39
N VAL A 343 18.79 8.98 -11.49
CA VAL A 343 18.43 7.63 -11.03
C VAL A 343 16.92 7.49 -11.13
N GLY A 344 16.49 6.44 -11.85
CA GLY A 344 15.09 6.23 -12.14
C GLY A 344 14.48 7.31 -13.07
N PRO A 345 13.15 7.35 -13.24
CA PRO A 345 12.17 6.43 -12.64
C PRO A 345 12.16 5.01 -13.27
N GLN A 346 12.93 4.79 -14.35
CA GLN A 346 13.04 3.49 -15.01
C GLN A 346 13.73 2.47 -14.09
N SER A 347 13.26 1.23 -14.16
CA SER A 347 13.84 0.10 -13.43
C SER A 347 14.10 -1.06 -14.38
N ALA A 348 15.21 -1.77 -14.16
CA ALA A 348 15.51 -3.01 -14.86
C ALA A 348 14.55 -4.16 -14.49
N GLY A 349 13.77 -4.00 -13.43
CA GLY A 349 12.79 -5.00 -12.99
C GLY A 349 13.44 -6.32 -12.56
N ALA A 350 12.68 -7.42 -12.75
CA ALA A 350 13.16 -8.79 -12.57
C ALA A 350 13.73 -9.36 -13.87
N ASP A 351 13.30 -8.88 -14.99
CA ASP A 351 13.69 -9.25 -16.35
C ASP A 351 13.86 -7.95 -17.18
N PRO A 352 15.06 -7.67 -17.71
CA PRO A 352 16.29 -8.46 -17.63
C PRO A 352 17.02 -8.39 -16.27
N GLY A 353 16.62 -7.51 -15.33
CA GLY A 353 17.25 -7.32 -14.04
C GLY A 353 18.55 -6.49 -14.08
N PRO A 354 19.20 -6.28 -12.91
CA PRO A 354 20.51 -5.65 -12.77
C PRO A 354 21.58 -6.30 -13.64
N ALA A 355 22.55 -5.53 -14.13
CA ALA A 355 23.63 -6.04 -14.99
C ALA A 355 24.42 -7.16 -14.29
N CYS A 356 24.66 -7.03 -12.98
CA CYS A 356 25.39 -8.04 -12.19
C CYS A 356 24.69 -9.40 -12.06
N GLU A 357 23.39 -9.51 -12.36
CA GLU A 357 22.66 -10.77 -12.30
C GLU A 357 22.91 -11.68 -13.51
N ASP A 358 23.58 -11.18 -14.55
CA ASP A 358 23.93 -11.91 -15.79
C ASP A 358 22.71 -12.53 -16.51
N LYS A 359 21.57 -11.83 -16.46
CA LYS A 359 20.32 -12.23 -17.13
C LYS A 359 20.04 -11.44 -18.41
N GLY A 360 21.03 -10.71 -18.92
CA GLY A 360 20.90 -9.87 -20.11
C GLY A 360 20.69 -8.37 -19.82
N GLY A 361 20.60 -7.95 -18.56
CA GLY A 361 20.62 -6.55 -18.16
C GLY A 361 21.92 -5.87 -18.59
N MET A 362 21.83 -4.66 -19.17
CA MET A 362 22.97 -3.91 -19.66
C MET A 362 23.08 -2.50 -19.08
N ASP A 363 22.03 -2.04 -18.40
CA ASP A 363 21.96 -0.71 -17.80
C ASP A 363 22.40 -0.77 -16.33
N PRO A 364 23.18 0.22 -15.85
CA PRO A 364 23.65 0.23 -14.47
C PRO A 364 22.50 0.54 -13.51
N THR A 365 22.37 -0.25 -12.45
CA THR A 365 21.34 -0.09 -11.43
C THR A 365 21.96 0.25 -10.06
N LEU A 366 21.11 0.60 -9.07
CA LEU A 366 21.58 0.77 -7.70
C LEU A 366 22.13 -0.52 -7.10
N THR A 367 21.62 -1.69 -7.47
CA THR A 367 22.22 -2.99 -7.07
C THR A 367 23.66 -3.11 -7.59
N ASP A 368 23.89 -2.76 -8.86
CA ASP A 368 25.24 -2.72 -9.45
C ASP A 368 26.15 -1.73 -8.71
N ALA A 369 25.64 -0.56 -8.31
CA ALA A 369 26.38 0.41 -7.52
C ALA A 369 26.84 -0.17 -6.15
N PHE A 370 25.93 -0.87 -5.46
CA PHE A 370 26.27 -1.50 -4.18
C PHE A 370 27.22 -2.70 -4.32
N VAL A 371 27.20 -3.39 -5.46
CA VAL A 371 28.19 -4.41 -5.79
C VAL A 371 29.55 -3.77 -6.02
N LEU A 372 29.65 -2.71 -6.82
CA LEU A 372 30.91 -2.00 -7.11
C LEU A 372 31.53 -1.37 -5.87
N THR A 373 30.71 -0.78 -4.99
CA THR A 373 31.17 -0.22 -3.73
C THR A 373 31.52 -1.28 -2.67
N GLY A 374 31.32 -2.58 -2.97
CA GLY A 374 31.62 -3.69 -2.07
C GLY A 374 30.65 -3.82 -0.89
N VAL A 375 29.52 -3.09 -0.89
CA VAL A 375 28.47 -3.21 0.13
C VAL A 375 27.77 -4.56 0.01
N ILE A 376 27.38 -4.95 -1.20
CA ILE A 376 26.80 -6.29 -1.47
C ILE A 376 27.92 -7.26 -1.78
N ASP A 377 27.90 -8.43 -1.12
CA ASP A 377 28.80 -9.55 -1.44
C ASP A 377 28.28 -10.30 -2.67
N PRO A 378 29.04 -10.33 -3.78
CA PRO A 378 28.61 -11.00 -5.00
C PRO A 378 28.42 -12.52 -4.84
N ASN A 379 29.01 -13.12 -3.80
CA ASN A 379 28.91 -14.56 -3.51
C ASN A 379 27.82 -14.89 -2.46
N TYR A 380 27.15 -13.88 -1.87
CA TYR A 380 26.17 -14.10 -0.79
C TYR A 380 24.82 -13.46 -1.06
N PHE A 381 24.54 -13.07 -2.30
CA PHE A 381 23.23 -12.51 -2.66
C PHE A 381 22.16 -13.61 -2.59
N LEU A 382 21.02 -13.31 -1.92
CA LEU A 382 19.98 -14.27 -1.53
C LEU A 382 20.56 -15.53 -0.82
N GLY A 383 21.49 -15.29 0.13
CA GLY A 383 22.13 -16.39 0.85
C GLY A 383 23.07 -17.25 0.00
N GLY A 384 23.48 -16.74 -1.17
CA GLY A 384 24.33 -17.42 -2.13
C GLY A 384 23.58 -18.20 -3.23
N GLU A 385 22.24 -18.07 -3.29
CA GLU A 385 21.43 -18.69 -4.37
C GLU A 385 21.72 -18.03 -5.73
N ILE A 386 22.05 -16.73 -5.73
CA ILE A 386 22.43 -15.98 -6.94
C ILE A 386 23.87 -15.49 -6.79
N LYS A 387 24.72 -15.84 -7.75
CA LYS A 387 26.07 -15.28 -7.87
C LYS A 387 26.05 -14.05 -8.75
N LEU A 388 26.47 -12.93 -8.22
CA LEU A 388 26.56 -11.68 -8.96
C LEU A 388 27.91 -11.55 -9.66
N ARG A 389 27.95 -10.78 -10.75
CA ARG A 389 29.09 -10.55 -11.62
C ARG A 389 29.53 -9.08 -11.55
N PRO A 390 30.49 -8.73 -10.63
CA PRO A 390 30.94 -7.34 -10.46
C PRO A 390 31.49 -6.71 -11.73
N GLU A 391 32.13 -7.51 -12.60
CA GLU A 391 32.65 -7.07 -13.90
C GLU A 391 31.56 -6.56 -14.85
N LEU A 392 30.33 -7.07 -14.74
CA LEU A 392 29.20 -6.57 -15.53
C LEU A 392 28.65 -5.26 -14.97
N SER A 393 28.65 -5.10 -13.64
CA SER A 393 28.33 -3.82 -12.99
C SER A 393 29.32 -2.72 -13.41
N GLU A 394 30.62 -3.01 -13.39
CA GLU A 394 31.66 -2.06 -13.79
C GLU A 394 31.47 -1.64 -15.25
N LYS A 395 31.30 -2.60 -16.16
CA LYS A 395 31.05 -2.34 -17.58
C LYS A 395 29.79 -1.52 -17.83
N ALA A 396 28.71 -1.74 -17.04
CA ALA A 396 27.50 -0.97 -17.14
C ALA A 396 27.71 0.49 -16.68
N TYR A 397 28.40 0.69 -15.55
CA TYR A 397 28.70 2.02 -15.03
C TYR A 397 29.77 2.77 -15.85
N GLU A 398 30.71 2.10 -16.54
CA GLU A 398 31.64 2.70 -17.49
C GLU A 398 30.92 3.44 -18.61
N LYS A 399 29.81 2.91 -19.13
CA LYS A 399 29.03 3.56 -20.18
C LYS A 399 28.44 4.89 -19.74
N VAL A 400 27.91 4.97 -18.49
CA VAL A 400 27.35 6.20 -17.93
C VAL A 400 28.49 7.15 -17.51
N GLY A 401 29.55 6.61 -16.90
CA GLY A 401 30.76 7.35 -16.50
C GLY A 401 31.41 8.04 -17.71
N ALA A 402 31.53 7.37 -18.84
CA ALA A 402 32.09 7.96 -20.07
C ALA A 402 31.30 9.18 -20.55
N ARG A 403 29.95 9.17 -20.43
CA ARG A 403 29.09 10.31 -20.77
C ARG A 403 29.23 11.49 -19.81
N LEU A 404 29.59 11.20 -18.56
CA LEU A 404 29.72 12.18 -17.47
C LEU A 404 31.18 12.59 -17.22
N HIS A 405 32.15 12.06 -17.98
CA HIS A 405 33.58 12.22 -17.74
C HIS A 405 34.03 11.78 -16.33
N MET A 406 33.41 10.71 -15.81
CA MET A 406 33.65 10.14 -14.48
C MET A 406 34.11 8.69 -14.57
N LYS A 407 34.80 8.20 -13.54
CA LYS A 407 35.07 6.75 -13.40
C LYS A 407 33.79 6.01 -13.04
N ALA A 408 33.71 4.72 -13.39
CA ALA A 408 32.56 3.87 -13.05
C ALA A 408 32.19 3.91 -11.55
N ILE A 409 33.20 3.85 -10.68
CA ILE A 409 33.00 3.90 -9.22
C ILE A 409 32.43 5.24 -8.76
N ASP A 410 32.87 6.35 -9.31
CA ASP A 410 32.39 7.68 -8.95
C ASP A 410 30.92 7.88 -9.42
N ALA A 411 30.59 7.39 -10.60
CA ALA A 411 29.22 7.37 -11.10
C ALA A 411 28.31 6.47 -10.25
N ALA A 412 28.81 5.33 -9.75
CA ALA A 412 28.06 4.43 -8.87
C ALA A 412 27.78 5.11 -7.50
N ILE A 413 28.76 5.78 -6.94
CA ILE A 413 28.61 6.55 -5.67
C ILE A 413 27.60 7.67 -5.87
N GLY A 414 27.73 8.47 -6.93
CA GLY A 414 26.78 9.53 -7.26
C GLY A 414 25.35 9.00 -7.44
N ALA A 415 25.18 7.81 -8.00
CA ALA A 415 23.87 7.17 -8.12
C ALA A 415 23.25 6.83 -6.74
N ILE A 416 24.06 6.32 -5.79
CA ILE A 416 23.62 6.05 -4.41
C ILE A 416 23.22 7.36 -3.71
N GLU A 417 24.00 8.42 -3.87
CA GLU A 417 23.73 9.75 -3.28
C GLU A 417 22.44 10.36 -3.82
N ILE A 418 22.22 10.32 -5.14
CA ILE A 418 20.98 10.81 -5.77
C ILE A 418 19.77 10.00 -5.28
N ALA A 419 19.89 8.69 -5.20
CA ALA A 419 18.82 7.86 -4.67
C ALA A 419 18.51 8.20 -3.20
N THR A 420 19.54 8.44 -2.38
CA THR A 420 19.41 8.89 -0.98
C THR A 420 18.66 10.23 -0.92
N ALA A 421 19.06 11.22 -1.70
CA ALA A 421 18.40 12.52 -1.76
C ALA A 421 16.92 12.42 -2.21
N ASN A 422 16.63 11.57 -3.19
CA ASN A 422 15.27 11.30 -3.62
C ASN A 422 14.42 10.67 -2.49
N MET A 423 14.98 9.75 -1.73
CA MET A 423 14.32 9.13 -0.57
C MET A 423 14.12 10.13 0.58
N VAL A 424 15.06 11.02 0.85
CA VAL A 424 14.90 12.14 1.82
C VAL A 424 13.70 13.00 1.43
N ASN A 425 13.59 13.36 0.15
CA ASN A 425 12.45 14.12 -0.36
C ASN A 425 11.12 13.37 -0.19
N ALA A 426 11.10 12.07 -0.45
CA ALA A 426 9.91 11.25 -0.24
C ALA A 426 9.49 11.21 1.24
N ILE A 427 10.45 11.06 2.17
CA ILE A 427 10.17 11.10 3.61
C ILE A 427 9.64 12.47 4.03
N LYS A 428 10.18 13.57 3.49
CA LYS A 428 9.66 14.93 3.74
C LYS A 428 8.21 15.10 3.26
N LEU A 429 7.76 14.38 2.22
CA LEU A 429 6.36 14.41 1.77
C LEU A 429 5.39 13.80 2.79
N VAL A 430 5.78 12.77 3.51
CA VAL A 430 4.93 12.14 4.55
C VAL A 430 5.09 12.81 5.91
N SER A 431 6.15 13.58 6.14
CA SER A 431 6.46 14.22 7.43
C SER A 431 6.36 15.75 7.35
N VAL A 432 7.39 16.46 6.92
CA VAL A 432 7.50 17.92 6.98
C VAL A 432 6.35 18.62 6.27
N ARG A 433 5.98 18.19 5.06
CA ARG A 433 4.85 18.78 4.31
C ARG A 433 3.49 18.59 5.00
N ARG A 434 3.43 17.76 6.02
CA ARG A 434 2.21 17.46 6.80
C ARG A 434 2.30 17.95 8.24
N GLY A 435 3.31 18.78 8.54
CA GLY A 435 3.49 19.40 9.84
C GLY A 435 4.12 18.48 10.90
N TYR A 436 4.82 17.43 10.49
CA TYR A 436 5.56 16.55 11.40
C TYR A 436 7.05 16.80 11.31
N ASP A 437 7.73 16.81 12.44
CA ASP A 437 9.20 16.85 12.51
C ASP A 437 9.74 15.41 12.48
N PRO A 438 10.58 15.03 11.48
CA PRO A 438 11.16 13.69 11.43
C PRO A 438 11.97 13.31 12.66
N ARG A 439 12.52 14.28 13.39
CA ARG A 439 13.31 14.07 14.61
C ARG A 439 12.50 13.48 15.77
N ASP A 440 11.17 13.62 15.74
CA ASP A 440 10.26 13.05 16.74
C ASP A 440 9.92 11.57 16.46
N PHE A 441 10.52 10.98 15.41
CA PHE A 441 10.20 9.64 14.94
C PHE A 441 11.43 8.72 14.95
N ALA A 442 11.20 7.43 15.14
CA ALA A 442 12.19 6.42 14.79
C ALA A 442 11.94 5.93 13.36
N MET A 443 12.99 5.54 12.65
CA MET A 443 12.87 4.93 11.33
C MET A 443 12.84 3.40 11.45
N VAL A 444 11.86 2.73 10.85
CA VAL A 444 11.86 1.27 10.66
C VAL A 444 12.17 0.97 9.20
N ALA A 445 13.37 0.39 8.96
CA ALA A 445 13.91 0.13 7.63
C ALA A 445 13.82 -1.34 7.27
N PHE A 446 13.19 -1.65 6.15
CA PHE A 446 12.99 -3.01 5.66
C PHE A 446 12.99 -3.06 4.12
N GLY A 447 12.62 -4.21 3.53
CA GLY A 447 12.92 -4.50 2.14
C GLY A 447 14.39 -4.91 1.96
N GLY A 448 14.75 -5.42 0.79
CA GLY A 448 16.13 -5.86 0.51
C GLY A 448 17.14 -4.70 0.57
N GLY A 449 16.72 -3.49 0.17
CA GLY A 449 17.55 -2.30 0.08
C GLY A 449 17.45 -1.35 1.28
N GLY A 450 16.33 -1.34 2.00
CA GLY A 450 16.07 -0.35 3.06
C GLY A 450 17.20 -0.20 4.09
N PRO A 451 17.71 -1.30 4.66
CA PRO A 451 18.80 -1.22 5.65
C PRO A 451 20.13 -0.66 5.12
N MET A 452 20.36 -0.67 3.80
CA MET A 452 21.56 -0.06 3.19
C MET A 452 21.52 1.46 3.21
N PHE A 453 20.34 2.05 3.05
CA PHE A 453 20.14 3.50 3.02
C PHE A 453 19.86 4.10 4.41
N ALA A 454 19.36 3.30 5.35
CA ALA A 454 18.72 3.77 6.57
C ALA A 454 19.58 4.70 7.44
N ALA A 455 20.85 4.37 7.67
CA ALA A 455 21.74 5.19 8.48
C ALA A 455 22.04 6.56 7.84
N SER A 456 22.20 6.61 6.50
CA SER A 456 22.42 7.85 5.76
C SER A 456 21.20 8.75 5.82
N LEU A 457 20.02 8.18 5.53
CA LEU A 457 18.74 8.91 5.55
C LEU A 457 18.42 9.46 6.94
N ALA A 458 18.64 8.64 7.98
CA ALA A 458 18.42 9.07 9.36
C ALA A 458 19.35 10.23 9.76
N GLY A 459 20.63 10.17 9.37
CA GLY A 459 21.58 11.25 9.62
C GLY A 459 21.17 12.56 8.93
N GLU A 460 20.74 12.52 7.65
CA GLU A 460 20.29 13.71 6.92
C GLU A 460 18.98 14.31 7.46
N LEU A 461 18.11 13.48 8.00
CA LEU A 461 16.81 13.90 8.54
C LEU A 461 16.87 14.24 10.04
N GLY A 462 18.00 14.00 10.72
CA GLY A 462 18.17 14.17 12.16
C GLY A 462 17.38 13.13 12.97
N ILE A 463 17.09 11.96 12.40
CA ILE A 463 16.41 10.86 13.09
C ILE A 463 17.45 10.12 13.95
N GLU A 464 17.25 10.08 15.25
CA GLU A 464 18.23 9.52 16.19
C GLU A 464 18.29 7.99 16.20
N LYS A 465 17.20 7.32 15.78
CA LYS A 465 17.05 5.87 15.92
C LYS A 465 16.54 5.20 14.66
N VAL A 466 17.29 4.22 14.20
CA VAL A 466 16.90 3.30 13.11
C VAL A 466 16.68 1.90 13.66
N ILE A 467 15.64 1.24 13.22
CA ILE A 467 15.29 -0.13 13.60
C ILE A 467 15.26 -0.97 12.33
N VAL A 468 16.11 -1.99 12.27
CA VAL A 468 16.06 -3.01 11.22
C VAL A 468 15.44 -4.27 11.81
N PRO A 469 14.23 -4.68 11.38
CA PRO A 469 13.54 -5.86 11.90
C PRO A 469 14.35 -7.13 11.68
N ARG A 470 13.99 -8.21 12.37
CA ARG A 470 14.72 -9.47 12.31
C ARG A 470 14.83 -10.08 10.90
N VAL A 471 13.84 -9.82 10.03
CA VAL A 471 13.82 -10.37 8.66
C VAL A 471 13.36 -9.28 7.70
N PRO A 472 14.20 -8.27 7.46
CA PRO A 472 13.78 -7.08 6.72
C PRO A 472 13.36 -7.40 5.28
N GLY A 473 14.00 -8.35 4.61
CA GLY A 473 13.75 -8.66 3.21
C GLY A 473 12.40 -9.35 2.91
N VAL A 474 11.69 -9.86 3.94
CA VAL A 474 10.34 -10.44 3.83
C VAL A 474 9.39 -9.85 4.87
N PHE A 475 9.69 -8.65 5.34
CA PHE A 475 9.00 -8.02 6.46
C PHE A 475 7.55 -7.66 6.14
N SER A 476 7.21 -7.31 4.90
CA SER A 476 5.83 -7.05 4.48
C SER A 476 4.96 -8.29 4.67
N ALA A 477 5.42 -9.47 4.23
CA ALA A 477 4.71 -10.73 4.45
C ALA A 477 4.55 -11.05 5.95
N TRP A 478 5.57 -10.77 6.79
CA TRP A 478 5.45 -10.92 8.23
C TRP A 478 4.40 -9.98 8.83
N GLY A 479 4.38 -8.73 8.42
CA GLY A 479 3.40 -7.74 8.90
C GLY A 479 1.96 -8.09 8.54
N MET A 480 1.73 -8.75 7.41
CA MET A 480 0.40 -9.26 7.02
C MET A 480 -0.17 -10.24 8.04
N LEU A 481 0.67 -11.07 8.71
CA LEU A 481 0.24 -11.97 9.77
C LEU A 481 -0.27 -11.22 11.02
N MET A 482 0.06 -9.94 11.16
CA MET A 482 -0.34 -9.09 12.28
C MET A 482 -1.63 -8.31 12.00
N THR A 483 -2.34 -8.62 10.91
CA THR A 483 -3.51 -7.88 10.42
C THR A 483 -4.81 -8.47 10.94
N ASP A 484 -5.79 -7.61 11.28
CA ASP A 484 -7.17 -7.97 11.54
C ASP A 484 -8.02 -7.94 10.28
N LEU A 485 -9.18 -8.60 10.28
CA LEU A 485 -10.21 -8.25 9.30
C LEU A 485 -10.62 -6.80 9.53
N ARG A 486 -10.85 -6.07 8.43
CA ARG A 486 -11.25 -4.67 8.51
C ARG A 486 -12.21 -4.32 7.38
N HIS A 487 -13.31 -3.68 7.76
CA HIS A 487 -14.27 -3.10 6.83
C HIS A 487 -14.51 -1.65 7.17
N ASP A 488 -14.51 -0.79 6.14
CA ASP A 488 -14.77 0.63 6.27
C ASP A 488 -16.14 0.93 5.63
N PHE A 489 -17.05 1.48 6.42
CA PHE A 489 -18.38 1.91 6.00
C PHE A 489 -18.44 3.42 6.02
N ILE A 490 -19.07 3.99 5.01
CA ILE A 490 -19.25 5.44 4.91
C ILE A 490 -20.66 5.75 4.38
N ARG A 491 -21.28 6.78 4.94
CA ARG A 491 -22.52 7.34 4.46
C ARG A 491 -22.45 8.87 4.47
N THR A 492 -22.77 9.49 3.35
CA THR A 492 -22.88 10.95 3.28
C THR A 492 -24.14 11.43 3.99
N LYS A 493 -23.95 12.38 4.89
CA LYS A 493 -25.02 13.13 5.54
C LYS A 493 -24.52 14.54 5.84
N VAL A 494 -24.93 15.50 5.01
CA VAL A 494 -24.56 16.91 5.21
C VAL A 494 -25.55 17.53 6.19
N VAL A 495 -25.07 17.81 7.41
CA VAL A 495 -25.91 18.36 8.48
C VAL A 495 -25.04 19.16 9.47
N GLY A 496 -25.61 20.25 10.02
CA GLY A 496 -24.93 21.04 11.06
C GLY A 496 -24.54 20.19 12.27
N LEU A 497 -23.32 20.36 12.77
CA LEU A 497 -22.88 19.69 13.98
C LEU A 497 -23.37 20.43 15.22
N GLU A 498 -24.62 20.18 15.60
CA GLU A 498 -25.36 20.85 16.68
C GLU A 498 -26.23 19.85 17.48
N PRO A 499 -26.70 20.20 18.70
CA PRO A 499 -27.41 19.25 19.57
C PRO A 499 -28.64 18.61 18.93
N SER A 500 -29.40 19.36 18.12
CA SER A 500 -30.60 18.90 17.42
C SER A 500 -30.38 17.74 16.49
N ASN A 501 -29.20 17.66 15.89
CA ASN A 501 -28.82 16.66 14.85
C ASN A 501 -28.12 15.44 15.41
N LEU A 502 -27.68 15.44 16.68
CA LEU A 502 -26.93 14.30 17.25
C LEU A 502 -27.73 13.00 17.27
N LYS A 503 -29.06 13.10 17.43
CA LYS A 503 -29.93 11.91 17.41
C LYS A 503 -29.95 11.26 16.02
N GLU A 504 -30.03 12.03 14.96
CA GLU A 504 -30.00 11.54 13.58
C GLU A 504 -28.63 10.93 13.26
N LEU A 505 -27.54 11.59 13.64
CA LEU A 505 -26.18 11.06 13.47
C LEU A 505 -25.96 9.74 14.24
N GLN A 506 -26.57 9.61 15.43
CA GLN A 506 -26.52 8.35 16.18
C GLN A 506 -27.24 7.22 15.46
N ILE A 507 -28.43 7.46 14.92
CA ILE A 507 -29.18 6.45 14.15
C ILE A 507 -28.32 5.92 12.99
N ILE A 508 -27.67 6.81 12.25
CA ILE A 508 -26.79 6.45 11.14
C ILE A 508 -25.61 5.58 11.63
N LEU A 509 -24.98 5.95 12.76
CA LEU A 509 -23.89 5.17 13.34
C LEU A 509 -24.37 3.77 13.77
N ASP A 510 -25.54 3.66 14.39
CA ASP A 510 -26.08 2.38 14.85
C ASP A 510 -26.43 1.45 13.68
N ASP A 511 -27.09 1.96 12.64
CA ASP A 511 -27.37 1.22 11.41
C ASP A 511 -26.09 0.70 10.73
N MET A 512 -25.09 1.57 10.59
CA MET A 512 -23.80 1.18 9.98
C MET A 512 -23.06 0.17 10.83
N LYS A 513 -23.11 0.27 12.15
CA LYS A 513 -22.51 -0.68 13.09
C LYS A 513 -23.20 -2.06 12.99
N GLU A 514 -24.54 -2.08 12.85
CA GLU A 514 -25.26 -3.33 12.67
C GLU A 514 -24.93 -4.01 11.34
N GLU A 515 -24.85 -3.23 10.24
CA GLU A 515 -24.43 -3.71 8.92
C GLU A 515 -23.01 -4.32 9.00
N ALA A 516 -22.08 -3.63 9.64
CA ALA A 516 -20.71 -4.08 9.83
C ALA A 516 -20.62 -5.34 10.69
N ALA A 517 -21.41 -5.42 11.76
CA ALA A 517 -21.46 -6.61 12.62
C ALA A 517 -22.01 -7.84 11.89
N LYS A 518 -23.02 -7.65 11.04
CA LYS A 518 -23.57 -8.73 10.18
C LYS A 518 -22.50 -9.26 9.23
N GLN A 519 -21.72 -8.38 8.60
CA GLN A 519 -20.65 -8.77 7.69
C GLN A 519 -19.55 -9.55 8.41
N LEU A 520 -19.02 -9.02 9.53
CA LEU A 520 -18.01 -9.72 10.33
C LEU A 520 -18.49 -11.07 10.85
N LYS A 521 -19.78 -11.18 11.22
CA LYS A 521 -20.38 -12.45 11.64
C LYS A 521 -20.43 -13.48 10.50
N ALA A 522 -20.77 -13.03 9.29
CA ALA A 522 -20.75 -13.88 8.09
C ALA A 522 -19.33 -14.40 7.77
N GLU A 523 -18.31 -13.65 8.13
CA GLU A 523 -16.88 -14.01 8.02
C GLU A 523 -16.36 -14.84 9.21
N GLY A 524 -17.25 -15.28 10.12
CA GLY A 524 -16.92 -16.15 11.24
C GLY A 524 -16.37 -15.45 12.50
N ILE A 525 -16.44 -14.13 12.59
CA ILE A 525 -15.97 -13.38 13.75
C ILE A 525 -17.04 -13.37 14.86
N ALA A 526 -16.66 -13.79 16.05
CA ALA A 526 -17.53 -13.72 17.22
C ALA A 526 -17.73 -12.26 17.70
N ILE A 527 -18.90 -11.94 18.25
CA ILE A 527 -19.25 -10.58 18.68
C ILE A 527 -18.20 -10.01 19.65
N ARG A 528 -17.68 -10.81 20.58
CA ARG A 528 -16.64 -10.42 21.55
C ARG A 528 -15.31 -10.02 20.90
N ASP A 529 -15.06 -10.44 19.67
CA ASP A 529 -13.84 -10.17 18.92
C ASP A 529 -14.05 -9.04 17.89
N MET A 530 -15.25 -8.40 17.89
CA MET A 530 -15.55 -7.25 17.08
C MET A 530 -15.19 -5.95 17.79
N ARG A 531 -14.62 -5.00 17.06
CA ARG A 531 -14.32 -3.65 17.56
C ARG A 531 -14.75 -2.63 16.50
N PHE A 532 -15.32 -1.54 16.96
CA PHE A 532 -15.81 -0.47 16.08
C PHE A 532 -15.18 0.86 16.46
N GLU A 533 -14.84 1.66 15.45
CA GLU A 533 -14.37 3.03 15.58
C GLU A 533 -15.25 3.94 14.74
N GLY A 534 -15.76 5.05 15.33
CA GLY A 534 -16.56 6.03 14.65
C GLY A 534 -15.77 7.26 14.23
N PHE A 535 -16.11 7.84 13.07
CA PHE A 535 -15.54 9.09 12.60
C PHE A 535 -16.62 9.93 11.94
N PHE A 536 -16.50 11.27 12.07
CA PHE A 536 -17.22 12.23 11.27
C PHE A 536 -16.23 12.99 10.40
N ASP A 537 -16.53 13.12 9.12
CA ASP A 537 -15.82 14.06 8.25
C ASP A 537 -16.46 15.43 8.47
N ILE A 538 -15.75 16.31 9.19
CA ILE A 538 -16.24 17.61 9.64
C ILE A 538 -15.49 18.72 8.90
N ARG A 539 -16.23 19.80 8.54
CA ARG A 539 -15.66 21.03 7.99
C ARG A 539 -16.35 22.26 8.57
N TYR A 540 -15.73 23.41 8.45
CA TYR A 540 -16.47 24.65 8.62
C TYR A 540 -17.42 24.85 7.43
N ARG A 541 -18.61 25.36 7.67
CA ARG A 541 -19.61 25.62 6.62
C ARG A 541 -19.01 26.52 5.53
N GLY A 542 -19.10 26.09 4.27
CA GLY A 542 -18.51 26.78 3.13
C GLY A 542 -17.11 26.33 2.74
N GLN A 543 -16.40 25.52 3.56
CA GLN A 543 -15.16 24.88 3.15
C GLN A 543 -15.44 23.68 2.23
N GLU A 544 -14.49 23.40 1.33
CA GLU A 544 -14.56 22.25 0.42
C GLU A 544 -14.10 20.96 1.10
N HIS A 545 -12.97 21.03 1.83
CA HIS A 545 -12.33 19.85 2.42
C HIS A 545 -12.80 19.64 3.87
N ALA A 546 -13.09 18.38 4.20
CA ALA A 546 -13.45 17.95 5.53
C ALA A 546 -12.29 17.22 6.22
N ILE A 547 -12.26 17.29 7.54
CA ILE A 547 -11.29 16.58 8.40
C ILE A 547 -11.99 15.37 9.02
N SER A 548 -11.44 14.18 8.78
CA SER A 548 -11.92 12.96 9.44
C SER A 548 -11.58 12.99 10.92
N THR A 549 -12.60 13.17 11.73
CA THR A 549 -12.51 13.40 13.18
C THR A 549 -13.02 12.18 13.94
N PRO A 550 -12.21 11.54 14.81
CA PRO A 550 -12.65 10.41 15.62
C PRO A 550 -13.77 10.84 16.60
N VAL A 551 -14.85 10.06 16.62
CA VAL A 551 -15.97 10.30 17.52
C VAL A 551 -16.25 9.09 18.40
N PRO A 552 -16.88 9.26 19.58
CA PRO A 552 -17.41 8.11 20.34
C PRO A 552 -18.42 7.34 19.48
N ILE A 553 -18.57 6.05 19.71
CA ILE A 553 -19.65 5.27 19.05
C ILE A 553 -21.05 5.73 19.52
N VAL A 554 -21.14 6.30 20.72
CA VAL A 554 -22.35 6.92 21.24
C VAL A 554 -22.13 8.43 21.30
N VAL A 555 -22.81 9.17 20.39
CA VAL A 555 -22.62 10.64 20.22
C VAL A 555 -23.75 11.47 20.80
N ASN A 556 -24.91 10.87 21.11
CA ASN A 556 -26.09 11.55 21.62
C ASN A 556 -26.12 11.67 23.17
N VAL A 557 -24.96 11.64 23.81
CA VAL A 557 -24.80 11.77 25.26
C VAL A 557 -24.14 13.09 25.62
N THR A 558 -24.39 13.54 26.86
CA THR A 558 -23.84 14.80 27.40
C THR A 558 -22.31 14.84 27.24
N GLY A 559 -21.79 15.96 26.75
CA GLY A 559 -20.35 16.17 26.56
C GLY A 559 -19.78 15.65 25.24
N SER A 560 -20.48 14.79 24.49
CA SER A 560 -19.98 14.25 23.22
C SER A 560 -19.74 15.36 22.20
N LEU A 561 -20.66 16.31 22.05
CA LEU A 561 -20.53 17.43 21.11
C LEU A 561 -19.28 18.27 21.42
N ALA A 562 -19.07 18.62 22.69
CA ALA A 562 -17.90 19.40 23.10
C ALA A 562 -16.59 18.66 22.82
N LEU A 563 -16.55 17.34 23.06
CA LEU A 563 -15.41 16.49 22.75
C LEU A 563 -15.14 16.43 21.23
N ILE A 564 -16.18 16.29 20.41
CA ILE A 564 -16.06 16.24 18.95
C ILE A 564 -15.53 17.58 18.42
N HIS A 565 -16.09 18.71 18.86
CA HIS A 565 -15.60 20.05 18.50
C HIS A 565 -14.13 20.26 18.90
N LYS A 566 -13.74 19.83 20.12
CA LYS A 566 -12.36 19.95 20.58
C LYS A 566 -11.43 19.19 19.65
N ARG A 567 -11.72 17.91 19.36
CA ARG A 567 -10.91 17.06 18.47
C ARG A 567 -10.82 17.62 17.06
N PHE A 568 -11.95 18.08 16.51
CA PHE A 568 -11.98 18.73 15.20
C PHE A 568 -11.04 19.94 15.14
N LYS A 569 -11.14 20.86 16.12
CA LYS A 569 -10.29 22.06 16.17
C LYS A 569 -8.81 21.71 16.27
N GLU A 570 -8.44 20.71 17.07
CA GLU A 570 -7.06 20.23 17.19
C GLU A 570 -6.55 19.69 15.86
N LEU A 571 -7.32 18.86 15.17
CA LEU A 571 -6.96 18.28 13.88
C LEU A 571 -6.95 19.31 12.76
N HIS A 572 -7.90 20.24 12.76
CA HIS A 572 -7.97 21.34 11.78
C HIS A 572 -6.77 22.29 11.94
N TYR A 573 -6.42 22.65 13.18
CA TYR A 573 -5.21 23.46 13.44
C TYR A 573 -3.92 22.76 13.01
N LYS A 574 -3.83 21.44 13.25
CA LYS A 574 -2.68 20.64 12.80
C LYS A 574 -2.57 20.62 11.27
N ALA A 575 -3.70 20.59 10.55
CA ALA A 575 -3.72 20.55 9.09
C ALA A 575 -3.49 21.92 8.43
N TYR A 576 -4.04 22.99 9.01
CA TYR A 576 -4.12 24.31 8.37
C TYR A 576 -3.48 25.45 9.16
N THR A 577 -3.01 25.21 10.39
CA THR A 577 -2.40 26.20 11.31
C THR A 577 -3.33 27.27 11.83
N PHE A 578 -4.62 27.21 11.55
CA PHE A 578 -5.64 28.12 12.06
C PHE A 578 -6.97 27.40 12.35
N ASN A 579 -7.86 28.04 13.09
CA ASN A 579 -9.26 27.66 13.27
C ASN A 579 -10.18 28.85 12.98
N LEU A 580 -11.38 28.56 12.47
CA LEU A 580 -12.41 29.55 12.22
C LEU A 580 -13.42 29.62 13.39
N LYS A 581 -14.24 30.67 13.39
CA LYS A 581 -15.36 30.82 14.31
C LYS A 581 -16.70 30.38 13.70
N ASP A 582 -16.69 30.01 12.42
CA ASP A 582 -17.85 29.62 11.65
C ASP A 582 -18.49 28.33 12.18
N PRO A 583 -19.79 28.13 11.94
CA PRO A 583 -20.47 26.89 12.25
C PRO A 583 -19.82 25.72 11.53
N THR A 584 -19.83 24.55 12.19
CA THR A 584 -19.31 23.30 11.62
C THR A 584 -20.44 22.42 11.11
N GLU A 585 -20.15 21.61 10.10
CA GLU A 585 -21.08 20.62 9.57
C GLU A 585 -20.37 19.27 9.38
N VAL A 586 -21.13 18.19 9.61
CA VAL A 586 -20.75 16.83 9.23
C VAL A 586 -21.08 16.65 7.76
N VAL A 587 -20.16 16.08 7.01
CA VAL A 587 -20.34 15.74 5.59
C VAL A 587 -20.58 14.23 5.42
N ASN A 588 -19.77 13.42 6.13
CA ASN A 588 -19.91 11.97 6.14
C ASN A 588 -19.84 11.42 7.56
N VAL A 589 -20.54 10.31 7.75
CA VAL A 589 -20.43 9.43 8.92
C VAL A 589 -19.67 8.19 8.49
N ARG A 590 -18.68 7.77 9.30
CA ARG A 590 -17.86 6.59 9.04
C ARG A 590 -17.84 5.64 10.23
N ILE A 591 -17.88 4.33 9.94
CA ILE A 591 -17.60 3.26 10.88
C ILE A 591 -16.47 2.41 10.31
N VAL A 592 -15.45 2.20 11.12
CA VAL A 592 -14.41 1.20 10.85
C VAL A 592 -14.64 0.03 11.77
N ALA A 593 -14.90 -1.13 11.19
CA ALA A 593 -15.15 -2.37 11.91
C ALA A 593 -13.96 -3.30 11.80
N PHE A 594 -13.53 -3.84 12.94
CA PHE A 594 -12.42 -4.78 13.04
C PHE A 594 -12.91 -6.13 13.58
N GLY A 595 -12.55 -7.20 12.87
CA GLY A 595 -12.66 -8.57 13.37
C GLY A 595 -11.29 -9.02 13.90
N LYS A 596 -11.15 -9.11 15.22
CA LYS A 596 -9.89 -9.50 15.85
C LYS A 596 -9.53 -10.94 15.51
N VAL A 597 -8.32 -11.10 14.98
CA VAL A 597 -7.74 -12.40 14.68
C VAL A 597 -6.62 -12.71 15.67
N LYS A 598 -6.44 -13.99 16.00
CA LYS A 598 -5.32 -14.40 16.85
C LYS A 598 -3.99 -14.04 16.19
N LYS A 599 -3.15 -13.32 16.91
CA LYS A 599 -1.84 -12.84 16.46
C LYS A 599 -0.75 -13.35 17.37
N HIS A 600 0.44 -13.47 16.83
CA HIS A 600 1.62 -13.89 17.59
C HIS A 600 2.69 -12.80 17.48
N PRO A 601 2.63 -11.77 18.33
CA PRO A 601 3.64 -10.73 18.35
C PRO A 601 5.02 -11.31 18.68
N PRO A 602 6.12 -10.61 18.34
CA PRO A 602 7.46 -11.07 18.61
C PRO A 602 7.64 -11.41 20.11
N LYS A 603 8.23 -12.57 20.37
CA LYS A 603 8.59 -12.97 21.74
C LYS A 603 10.06 -12.66 22.00
N PRO A 604 10.44 -12.32 23.24
CA PRO A 604 11.84 -12.18 23.60
C PRO A 604 12.63 -13.44 23.26
N LEU A 605 13.80 -13.26 22.66
CA LEU A 605 14.74 -14.32 22.35
C LEU A 605 15.64 -14.61 23.54
N PRO A 606 16.19 -15.84 23.67
CA PRO A 606 17.19 -16.14 24.66
C PRO A 606 18.39 -15.20 24.57
N SER A 607 18.83 -14.66 25.69
CA SER A 607 19.98 -13.75 25.78
C SER A 607 21.13 -14.44 26.56
N PRO A 608 22.14 -14.97 25.87
CA PRO A 608 23.29 -15.53 26.56
C PRO A 608 24.10 -14.41 27.24
N ARG A 609 24.35 -14.54 28.54
CA ARG A 609 25.12 -13.55 29.30
C ARG A 609 26.55 -13.42 28.77
N GLY A 610 26.99 -12.18 28.51
CA GLY A 610 28.38 -11.89 28.13
C GLY A 610 28.78 -12.26 26.70
N ALA A 611 27.84 -12.70 25.86
CA ALA A 611 28.11 -13.03 24.47
C ALA A 611 28.44 -11.75 23.67
N ARG A 612 29.57 -11.76 22.94
CA ARG A 612 30.03 -10.67 22.07
C ARG A 612 29.85 -11.06 20.61
N ALA A 613 29.42 -10.09 19.80
CA ALA A 613 29.44 -10.26 18.34
C ALA A 613 30.90 -10.37 17.85
N LYS A 614 31.17 -11.31 16.94
CA LYS A 614 32.46 -11.43 16.27
C LYS A 614 32.26 -11.27 14.76
N PRO A 615 33.12 -10.51 14.06
CA PRO A 615 33.05 -10.45 12.62
C PRO A 615 33.37 -11.83 12.01
N THR A 616 32.63 -12.20 10.98
CA THR A 616 32.85 -13.45 10.23
C THR A 616 33.98 -13.33 9.20
N LYS A 617 34.12 -12.11 8.63
CA LYS A 617 35.14 -11.78 7.63
C LYS A 617 35.41 -10.27 7.62
N THR A 618 36.35 -9.83 6.82
CA THR A 618 36.52 -8.40 6.46
C THR A 618 36.37 -8.24 4.96
N ARG A 619 35.83 -7.08 4.52
CA ARG A 619 35.66 -6.77 3.10
C ARG A 619 36.09 -5.34 2.81
N SER A 620 36.61 -5.10 1.60
CA SER A 620 36.91 -3.78 1.08
C SER A 620 35.59 -3.10 0.67
N VAL A 621 35.23 -1.99 1.30
CA VAL A 621 33.94 -1.30 1.09
C VAL A 621 34.20 0.20 0.97
N TYR A 622 33.53 0.85 0.03
CA TYR A 622 33.50 2.28 -0.15
C TYR A 622 32.24 2.86 0.50
N LEU A 623 32.35 3.61 1.59
CA LEU A 623 31.21 4.22 2.30
C LEU A 623 31.23 5.76 2.32
N ASP A 624 32.39 6.36 2.19
CA ASP A 624 32.62 7.80 2.30
C ASP A 624 33.76 8.26 1.38
N GLU A 625 33.96 9.56 1.29
CA GLU A 625 34.97 10.19 0.44
C GLU A 625 36.42 9.73 0.71
N THR A 626 36.66 8.97 1.77
CA THR A 626 37.98 8.47 2.12
C THR A 626 38.38 7.21 1.33
N GLY A 627 37.51 6.75 0.43
CA GLY A 627 37.76 5.62 -0.47
C GLY A 627 37.51 4.24 0.16
N PHE A 628 38.05 3.21 -0.49
CA PHE A 628 37.89 1.83 -0.02
C PHE A 628 38.61 1.58 1.31
N LYS A 629 37.87 1.01 2.28
CA LYS A 629 38.40 0.57 3.57
C LYS A 629 38.03 -0.87 3.86
N ARG A 630 38.91 -1.59 4.53
CA ARG A 630 38.59 -2.94 5.04
C ARG A 630 37.70 -2.82 6.28
N LEU A 631 36.44 -3.21 6.13
CA LEU A 631 35.44 -3.16 7.19
C LEU A 631 35.14 -4.57 7.73
N PRO A 632 34.83 -4.69 9.04
CA PRO A 632 34.33 -5.94 9.60
C PRO A 632 32.94 -6.25 9.06
N VAL A 633 32.71 -7.50 8.72
CA VAL A 633 31.43 -8.03 8.26
C VAL A 633 30.92 -9.04 9.28
N TYR A 634 29.67 -8.86 9.72
CA TYR A 634 29.00 -9.73 10.68
C TYR A 634 27.86 -10.48 9.99
N SER A 635 27.70 -11.76 10.31
CA SER A 635 26.47 -12.48 9.96
C SER A 635 25.39 -12.17 10.99
N ARG A 636 24.20 -11.79 10.54
CA ARG A 636 23.05 -11.46 11.38
C ARG A 636 22.77 -12.54 12.42
N ASP A 637 22.76 -13.80 11.99
CA ASP A 637 22.42 -14.94 12.85
C ASP A 637 23.46 -15.20 13.93
N SER A 638 24.69 -14.72 13.75
CA SER A 638 25.78 -14.87 14.71
C SER A 638 25.82 -13.75 15.75
N ILE A 639 24.96 -12.73 15.65
CA ILE A 639 24.94 -11.59 16.58
C ILE A 639 24.03 -11.93 17.77
N PRO A 640 24.56 -12.13 18.98
CA PRO A 640 23.74 -12.46 20.14
C PRO A 640 22.84 -11.29 20.54
N VAL A 641 21.71 -11.62 21.20
CA VAL A 641 20.84 -10.63 21.84
C VAL A 641 21.63 -9.83 22.88
N GLY A 642 21.49 -8.50 22.87
CA GLY A 642 22.22 -7.59 23.73
C GLY A 642 23.62 -7.23 23.24
N ALA A 643 24.13 -7.86 22.18
CA ALA A 643 25.43 -7.50 21.62
C ALA A 643 25.40 -6.09 21.00
N ARG A 644 26.55 -5.40 21.11
CA ARG A 644 26.77 -4.04 20.59
C ARG A 644 27.84 -4.04 19.54
N ILE A 645 27.61 -3.38 18.43
CA ILE A 645 28.59 -3.18 17.34
C ILE A 645 28.68 -1.69 17.04
N ARG A 646 29.91 -1.18 17.02
CA ARG A 646 30.18 0.19 16.58
C ARG A 646 30.55 0.20 15.09
N GLY A 647 30.00 1.15 14.35
CA GLY A 647 30.40 1.42 12.98
C GLY A 647 31.80 2.06 12.84
N PRO A 648 32.41 1.98 11.64
CA PRO A 648 31.81 1.44 10.43
C PRO A 648 31.86 -0.09 10.38
N ALA A 649 30.77 -0.71 9.94
CA ALA A 649 30.64 -2.18 9.80
C ALA A 649 29.52 -2.56 8.81
N ILE A 650 29.57 -3.78 8.31
CA ILE A 650 28.52 -4.38 7.50
C ILE A 650 27.89 -5.56 8.27
N ILE A 651 26.58 -5.66 8.23
CA ILE A 651 25.83 -6.80 8.77
C ILE A 651 25.09 -7.45 7.60
N GLU A 652 25.42 -8.69 7.32
CA GLU A 652 24.84 -9.49 6.24
C GLU A 652 23.79 -10.45 6.75
N GLU A 653 22.72 -10.56 5.99
CA GLU A 653 21.69 -11.60 6.10
C GLU A 653 21.24 -12.03 4.70
N PRO A 654 20.61 -13.21 4.51
CA PRO A 654 20.34 -13.73 3.18
C PRO A 654 19.59 -12.77 2.25
N THR A 655 18.71 -11.93 2.81
CA THR A 655 17.79 -11.08 2.03
C THR A 655 18.06 -9.59 2.14
N ALA A 656 19.05 -9.16 2.94
CA ALA A 656 19.36 -7.74 3.12
C ALA A 656 20.80 -7.53 3.65
N THR A 657 21.29 -6.31 3.49
CA THR A 657 22.58 -5.86 4.05
C THR A 657 22.35 -4.57 4.84
N THR A 658 22.79 -4.53 6.10
CA THR A 658 22.73 -3.33 6.94
C THR A 658 24.09 -2.66 7.00
N ILE A 659 24.13 -1.37 6.75
CA ILE A 659 25.33 -0.52 6.84
C ILE A 659 25.33 0.21 8.17
N LEU A 660 26.38 0.07 8.95
CA LEU A 660 26.69 0.95 10.07
C LEU A 660 27.77 1.93 9.63
N ARG A 661 27.50 3.23 9.75
CA ARG A 661 28.46 4.30 9.44
C ARG A 661 29.31 4.63 10.66
N LYS A 662 30.39 5.40 10.46
CA LYS A 662 31.22 5.91 11.56
C LYS A 662 30.36 6.71 12.54
N GLY A 663 30.45 6.41 13.82
CA GLY A 663 29.65 7.03 14.88
C GLY A 663 28.43 6.20 15.31
N ASN A 664 27.87 5.41 14.40
CA ASN A 664 26.70 4.61 14.75
C ASN A 664 27.00 3.54 15.80
N LEU A 665 26.06 3.34 16.70
CA LEU A 665 26.07 2.25 17.67
C LEU A 665 24.85 1.35 17.46
N MET A 666 25.05 0.12 17.07
CA MET A 666 23.99 -0.88 16.94
C MET A 666 23.90 -1.75 18.17
N VAL A 667 22.67 -2.05 18.60
CA VAL A 667 22.31 -3.01 19.63
C VAL A 667 21.33 -4.03 19.05
N ASN A 668 21.62 -5.34 19.20
CA ASN A 668 20.66 -6.39 18.89
C ASN A 668 19.67 -6.49 20.08
N ASP A 669 18.43 -6.05 19.91
CA ASP A 669 17.44 -5.99 20.99
C ASP A 669 16.95 -7.40 21.42
N LYS A 670 16.15 -7.47 22.47
CA LYS A 670 15.59 -8.74 22.98
C LYS A 670 14.66 -9.46 22.00
N TYR A 671 14.21 -8.81 20.94
CA TYR A 671 13.36 -9.39 19.90
C TYR A 671 14.16 -9.75 18.63
N GLY A 672 15.46 -9.47 18.63
CA GLY A 672 16.34 -9.70 17.52
C GLY A 672 16.32 -8.58 16.47
N ASN A 673 15.79 -7.39 16.75
CA ASN A 673 15.91 -6.25 15.87
C ASN A 673 17.28 -5.59 16.06
N LEU A 674 17.88 -5.06 14.96
CA LEU A 674 19.03 -4.18 15.09
C LEU A 674 18.52 -2.76 15.34
N VAL A 675 18.77 -2.26 16.53
CA VAL A 675 18.47 -0.87 16.90
C VAL A 675 19.76 -0.09 16.75
N VAL A 676 19.80 0.85 15.81
CA VAL A 676 20.96 1.66 15.47
C VAL A 676 20.73 3.08 15.99
N GLU A 677 21.60 3.54 16.85
CA GLU A 677 21.74 4.95 17.26
C GLU A 677 22.65 5.65 16.25
N ILE A 678 22.18 6.81 15.73
CA ILE A 678 22.80 7.54 14.63
C ILE A 678 23.79 8.59 15.16
#